data_15efeb685b508f99a1fb05d714fe13fd
#
_entry.id   15efeb685b508f99a1fb05d714fe13fd
#
_cell.length_a   1.000
_cell.length_b   1.000
_cell.length_c   1.000
_cell.angle_alpha   90.00
_cell.angle_beta   90.00
_cell.angle_gamma   90.00
#
_symmetry.space_group_name_H-M   'P 1'
#
loop_
_entity.id
_entity.type
_entity.pdbx_description
1 polymer ?
#
loop_
_entity_poly.entity_id
_entity_poly.type
_entity_poly.pdbx_seq_one_letter_code
_entity_poly.pdbx_strand_id
1 'polypeptide(L)'
;MAAVAAIPLALPGTANAVTVGAGSYAATRPAGTVGPSDQNGAPLTPKVTSRMAGKPVPTNDWWSSLAFQRYPGNPYSENMYAHPFTFHAAGQGLGVGYPTSPNITPDGRFYEFMHQDDLFVGVSGLNAPRTQVDGWSDWTVSPLWTDGARTLRTTIGHGSPYVYAEATGGAARVGFNGSTTIWSNTGSTLGVSVNGRDYALFSPSNWNVVGTAEATSNAAFFSVAVLPSRDALGLFQKYAFSFVTDTKVSWTYNAANAQLVATYTATTTPRQGTQTGTLQALYRHQWLNSTDTTTAYRYASPRGEMRLREGASFTTRSTFNGVLPALPLSSAADRNRLRAEIDQELNAADPWKGANDTYWTGKALWRLAALVRVANQINYTAGRDRLIALVRDRLTDWLTASPGEAGRHFAYDSAWGTLIGYPAGYGTDAELNDHHFHYGYYALAAAIVAQHDPAWASDARYGGMLKLLVKDANNYDRGETRFPFLRNFDAYAGHGWASGHAGFAHGNNEESSSEGMMFATAAVLLGQATGDTAMRDMGIYLHTTQESTIAQYWFDKDDAVFPSNFRHGTVGMVWGAGASYSTWWTANPEEIHGINMLPITGGSLYHADYKADILQNINELRANNGGTEVEWKDVITQFLALADPAQALAQYGSGLEPESGDSRAHAYHWLTSLDTYGTPDTSVTANVPTHAVLSKNGARTYVAYNPGAAAATVTFSDGQTLNVPASSTAWRGPAGSGVDSGTGGVTPTTTTTTSTTTTTTTTTTTTPPPTSRDAFSTIQAESYDQHNGLIKETTTDTGGGQNIAAIRNGDWALYRGVDFGSRTGRQFTARVASGAGGGVSGLVEVRVGSPTATPVGSFALANTGGWQSWRTVPANITGLTGRQDVYLTFTSGQPADFVNVNWITFGS
;
A
#
# COMPACT_ATOMS: atom_id res chain seq x y z
N MET A 1 -3.92 54.95 42.93
CA MET A 1 -4.85 54.16 42.06
C MET A 1 -4.04 53.61 40.93
N ALA A 2 -3.64 52.35 41.02
CA ALA A 2 -2.91 51.64 39.96
C ALA A 2 -3.94 50.84 39.16
N ALA A 3 -3.98 51.11 37.86
CA ALA A 3 -4.83 50.37 36.95
C ALA A 3 -4.24 48.97 36.67
N VAL A 4 -4.96 47.95 37.05
CA VAL A 4 -4.66 46.55 36.71
C VAL A 4 -5.15 46.34 35.26
N ALA A 5 -4.20 46.12 34.34
CA ALA A 5 -4.53 45.71 32.98
C ALA A 5 -4.98 44.24 33.02
N ALA A 6 -6.22 44.00 32.61
CA ALA A 6 -6.73 42.65 32.40
C ALA A 6 -6.06 42.03 31.16
N ILE A 7 -5.35 40.91 31.38
CA ILE A 7 -4.88 40.05 30.30
C ILE A 7 -6.11 39.33 29.76
N PRO A 8 -6.40 39.40 28.44
CA PRO A 8 -7.48 38.62 27.89
C PRO A 8 -7.10 37.14 27.94
N LEU A 9 -7.88 36.32 28.65
CA LEU A 9 -7.85 34.86 28.51
C LEU A 9 -8.17 34.56 27.03
N ALA A 10 -7.20 34.03 26.32
CA ALA A 10 -7.46 33.41 25.02
C ALA A 10 -8.42 32.25 25.23
N LEU A 11 -9.59 32.32 24.64
CA LEU A 11 -10.50 31.19 24.51
C LEU A 11 -9.75 30.07 23.79
N PRO A 12 -9.89 28.80 24.20
CA PRO A 12 -9.29 27.70 23.48
C PRO A 12 -9.81 27.78 22.04
N GLY A 13 -8.86 27.85 21.08
CA GLY A 13 -9.17 27.89 19.66
C GLY A 13 -10.01 26.66 19.30
N THR A 14 -11.16 26.88 18.67
CA THR A 14 -11.94 25.82 18.06
C THR A 14 -11.03 25.11 17.05
N ALA A 15 -10.74 23.83 17.25
CA ALA A 15 -9.98 23.02 16.29
C ALA A 15 -10.70 23.09 14.94
N ASN A 16 -10.08 23.71 13.95
CA ASN A 16 -10.65 23.80 12.60
C ASN A 16 -10.56 22.42 11.97
N ALA A 17 -11.70 21.79 11.74
CA ALA A 17 -11.79 20.56 10.98
C ALA A 17 -11.61 20.85 9.48
N VAL A 18 -10.83 20.05 8.80
CA VAL A 18 -10.65 20.07 7.34
C VAL A 18 -11.61 19.06 6.75
N THR A 19 -12.60 19.56 6.02
CA THR A 19 -13.64 18.73 5.39
C THR A 19 -13.10 17.96 4.20
N VAL A 20 -13.46 16.67 4.09
CA VAL A 20 -13.12 15.77 2.99
C VAL A 20 -14.37 14.94 2.66
N GLY A 21 -15.10 15.32 1.62
CA GLY A 21 -16.44 14.79 1.35
C GLY A 21 -17.41 15.11 2.49
N ALA A 22 -18.07 14.11 3.04
CA ALA A 22 -18.89 14.23 4.24
C ALA A 22 -18.10 14.02 5.54
N GLY A 23 -16.87 13.53 5.46
CA GLY A 23 -15.97 13.34 6.59
C GLY A 23 -15.06 14.55 6.82
N SER A 24 -14.16 14.43 7.79
CA SER A 24 -13.19 15.49 8.11
C SER A 24 -12.07 14.95 9.01
N TYR A 25 -10.94 15.66 9.03
CA TYR A 25 -9.87 15.46 10.01
C TYR A 25 -9.60 16.79 10.73
N ALA A 26 -9.09 16.73 11.96
CA ALA A 26 -8.72 17.92 12.72
C ALA A 26 -7.37 18.48 12.18
N ALA A 27 -7.29 19.81 12.05
CA ALA A 27 -6.04 20.48 11.67
C ALA A 27 -5.02 20.54 12.82
N THR A 28 -5.46 20.23 14.04
CA THR A 28 -4.62 20.18 15.24
C THR A 28 -5.07 19.02 16.12
N ARG A 29 -4.11 18.40 16.81
CA ARG A 29 -4.42 17.29 17.73
C ARG A 29 -5.30 17.76 18.90
N PRO A 30 -6.08 16.84 19.54
CA PRO A 30 -6.87 17.14 20.72
C PRO A 30 -6.01 17.69 21.87
N ALA A 31 -6.60 18.60 22.67
CA ALA A 31 -5.92 19.16 23.83
C ALA A 31 -5.56 18.06 24.85
N GLY A 32 -4.33 18.08 25.35
CA GLY A 32 -3.84 17.10 26.34
C GLY A 32 -3.29 15.81 25.71
N THR A 33 -3.35 15.64 24.37
CA THR A 33 -2.72 14.52 23.68
C THR A 33 -1.28 14.83 23.26
N VAL A 34 -0.53 13.80 22.91
CA VAL A 34 0.85 13.92 22.40
C VAL A 34 0.89 13.77 20.89
N GLY A 35 1.95 14.20 20.28
CA GLY A 35 2.32 13.95 18.90
C GLY A 35 3.78 13.49 18.86
N PRO A 36 4.43 13.46 17.69
CA PRO A 36 5.80 12.98 17.56
C PRO A 36 6.73 13.65 18.57
N SER A 37 7.37 12.84 19.41
CA SER A 37 8.10 13.30 20.59
C SER A 37 9.33 12.45 20.86
N ASP A 38 10.28 13.01 21.61
CA ASP A 38 11.43 12.27 22.13
C ASP A 38 11.01 11.30 23.27
N GLN A 39 11.95 10.51 23.76
CA GLN A 39 11.70 9.55 24.86
C GLN A 39 11.25 10.21 26.17
N ASN A 40 11.43 11.52 26.33
CA ASN A 40 11.01 12.29 27.51
C ASN A 40 9.67 13.02 27.28
N GLY A 41 9.05 12.83 26.11
CA GLY A 41 7.78 13.46 25.73
C GLY A 41 7.90 14.90 25.20
N ALA A 42 9.10 15.38 24.92
CA ALA A 42 9.29 16.70 24.31
C ALA A 42 8.94 16.63 22.81
N PRO A 43 8.10 17.55 22.29
CA PRO A 43 7.71 17.54 20.88
C PRO A 43 8.91 17.64 19.94
N LEU A 44 8.89 16.84 18.87
CA LEU A 44 9.92 16.83 17.86
C LEU A 44 9.45 17.43 16.55
N THR A 45 10.40 17.99 15.82
CA THR A 45 10.28 18.32 14.40
C THR A 45 11.34 17.55 13.62
N PRO A 46 11.10 17.22 12.34
CA PRO A 46 12.07 16.49 11.54
C PRO A 46 13.44 17.17 11.45
N LYS A 47 14.52 16.42 11.65
CA LYS A 47 15.89 16.91 11.44
C LYS A 47 16.24 16.96 9.95
N VAL A 48 15.67 17.93 9.24
CA VAL A 48 15.90 18.14 7.82
C VAL A 48 16.58 19.49 7.55
N THR A 49 17.24 19.62 6.40
CA THR A 49 17.78 20.92 5.97
C THR A 49 16.65 21.85 5.49
N SER A 50 16.94 23.13 5.34
CA SER A 50 15.99 24.11 4.79
C SER A 50 15.47 23.73 3.39
N ARG A 51 16.27 23.00 2.61
CA ARG A 51 15.88 22.47 1.29
C ARG A 51 14.74 21.46 1.37
N MET A 52 14.64 20.74 2.45
CA MET A 52 13.65 19.69 2.68
C MET A 52 12.53 20.13 3.62
N ALA A 53 12.63 21.32 4.20
CA ALA A 53 11.59 21.85 5.11
C ALA A 53 10.22 21.94 4.41
N GLY A 54 9.16 21.54 5.14
CA GLY A 54 7.79 21.54 4.64
C GLY A 54 7.41 20.41 3.70
N LYS A 55 8.33 19.45 3.43
CA LYS A 55 8.00 18.21 2.74
C LYS A 55 7.59 17.14 3.75
N PRO A 56 6.62 16.27 3.43
CA PRO A 56 6.27 15.14 4.28
C PRO A 56 7.47 14.19 4.39
N VAL A 57 7.88 13.89 5.61
CA VAL A 57 9.13 13.14 5.86
C VAL A 57 8.83 11.64 5.91
N PRO A 58 9.55 10.79 5.15
CA PRO A 58 9.48 9.35 5.31
C PRO A 58 9.95 8.95 6.72
N THR A 59 8.98 8.53 7.54
CA THR A 59 9.20 7.78 8.78
C THR A 59 8.98 6.31 8.47
N ASN A 60 9.19 5.41 9.41
CA ASN A 60 9.00 3.97 9.16
C ASN A 60 9.89 3.47 8.01
N ASP A 61 11.15 3.91 8.02
CA ASP A 61 12.15 3.56 7.01
C ASP A 61 13.43 3.09 7.72
N TRP A 62 14.31 2.38 7.03
CA TRP A 62 15.57 1.87 7.58
C TRP A 62 16.53 2.99 8.08
N TRP A 63 16.31 4.23 7.64
CA TRP A 63 17.13 5.40 7.97
C TRP A 63 16.42 6.43 8.85
N SER A 64 15.21 6.19 9.32
CA SER A 64 14.34 7.18 9.99
C SER A 64 14.99 7.83 11.22
N SER A 65 15.94 7.18 11.91
CA SER A 65 16.69 7.77 13.03
C SER A 65 17.52 9.00 12.66
N LEU A 66 17.84 9.19 11.36
CA LEU A 66 18.45 10.44 10.88
C LEU A 66 17.51 11.64 11.00
N ALA A 67 16.21 11.45 10.76
CA ALA A 67 15.21 12.52 10.76
C ALA A 67 14.47 12.62 12.10
N PHE A 68 14.20 11.51 12.76
CA PHE A 68 13.43 11.40 14.00
C PHE A 68 14.39 11.16 15.18
N GLN A 69 14.70 12.21 15.94
CA GLN A 69 15.61 12.13 17.09
C GLN A 69 14.88 11.64 18.35
N ARG A 70 14.60 10.35 18.42
CA ARG A 70 13.92 9.75 19.58
C ARG A 70 14.71 9.94 20.89
N TYR A 71 16.03 9.87 20.81
CA TYR A 71 16.94 10.02 21.97
C TYR A 71 17.62 11.39 21.95
N PRO A 72 17.32 12.30 22.91
CA PRO A 72 17.90 13.65 22.94
C PRO A 72 19.43 13.66 23.03
N GLY A 73 20.04 12.63 23.63
CA GLY A 73 21.49 12.48 23.74
C GLY A 73 22.20 12.08 22.43
N ASN A 74 21.45 11.64 21.42
CA ASN A 74 22.00 11.24 20.12
C ASN A 74 21.53 12.18 18.99
N PRO A 75 22.27 13.23 18.65
CA PRO A 75 21.90 14.16 17.60
C PRO A 75 22.19 13.65 16.18
N TYR A 76 22.71 12.43 16.04
CA TYR A 76 23.16 11.84 14.78
C TYR A 76 22.15 10.80 14.26
N SER A 77 22.44 9.51 14.39
CA SER A 77 21.52 8.40 14.06
C SER A 77 21.79 7.20 14.96
N GLU A 78 20.88 6.27 15.02
CA GLU A 78 21.15 4.89 15.39
C GLU A 78 21.74 4.13 14.20
N ASN A 79 22.05 2.83 14.35
CA ASN A 79 22.55 2.01 13.26
C ASN A 79 21.51 1.89 12.14
N MET A 80 21.98 1.99 10.90
CA MET A 80 21.18 1.92 9.68
C MET A 80 21.65 0.74 8.81
N TYR A 81 20.73 -0.09 8.39
CA TYR A 81 21.03 -1.35 7.68
C TYR A 81 20.53 -1.29 6.25
N ALA A 82 21.35 -0.82 5.33
CA ALA A 82 21.04 -0.67 3.91
C ALA A 82 21.47 -1.84 3.02
N HIS A 83 22.31 -2.71 3.52
CA HIS A 83 22.96 -3.84 2.82
C HIS A 83 23.30 -3.60 1.33
N PRO A 84 24.51 -3.98 0.90
CA PRO A 84 25.52 -4.71 1.72
C PRO A 84 26.17 -3.85 2.81
N PHE A 85 26.07 -2.54 2.72
CA PHE A 85 26.55 -1.63 3.73
C PHE A 85 25.65 -1.54 4.96
N THR A 86 26.25 -1.29 6.11
CA THR A 86 25.59 -0.79 7.31
C THR A 86 26.25 0.54 7.72
N PHE A 87 25.49 1.40 8.38
CA PHE A 87 25.92 2.77 8.64
C PHE A 87 25.61 3.23 10.07
N HIS A 88 26.39 4.20 10.53
CA HIS A 88 26.15 4.95 11.75
C HIS A 88 26.65 6.39 11.57
N ALA A 89 25.82 7.37 11.89
CA ALA A 89 26.22 8.77 11.80
C ALA A 89 26.89 9.23 13.11
N ALA A 90 28.00 9.98 12.99
CA ALA A 90 28.75 10.57 14.12
C ALA A 90 29.19 11.98 13.78
N GLY A 91 29.74 12.74 14.76
CA GLY A 91 30.12 14.13 14.53
C GLY A 91 31.24 14.32 13.48
N GLN A 92 32.08 13.33 13.27
CA GLN A 92 33.19 13.33 12.29
C GLN A 92 32.72 12.87 10.87
N GLY A 93 31.48 12.42 10.71
CA GLY A 93 30.94 11.95 9.44
C GLY A 93 30.19 10.64 9.54
N LEU A 94 30.18 9.85 8.46
CA LEU A 94 29.49 8.59 8.33
C LEU A 94 30.40 7.42 8.68
N GLY A 95 30.06 6.67 9.73
CA GLY A 95 30.60 5.35 10.02
C GLY A 95 30.03 4.33 9.04
N VAL A 96 30.86 3.44 8.54
CA VAL A 96 30.57 2.51 7.45
C VAL A 96 31.08 1.12 7.81
N GLY A 97 30.24 0.11 7.67
CA GLY A 97 30.59 -1.27 7.93
C GLY A 97 29.99 -2.26 6.94
N TYR A 98 30.51 -3.49 6.95
CA TYR A 98 29.96 -4.61 6.21
C TYR A 98 30.05 -5.87 7.07
N PRO A 99 29.03 -6.20 7.87
CA PRO A 99 28.98 -7.46 8.60
C PRO A 99 28.79 -8.64 7.64
N THR A 100 29.69 -9.64 7.71
CA THR A 100 29.72 -10.77 6.77
C THR A 100 29.21 -12.08 7.36
N SER A 101 28.99 -12.11 8.66
CA SER A 101 28.57 -13.31 9.38
C SER A 101 27.63 -12.93 10.53
N PRO A 102 26.63 -13.77 10.82
CA PRO A 102 25.75 -13.55 11.94
C PRO A 102 26.41 -13.94 13.26
N ASN A 103 25.96 -13.27 14.31
CA ASN A 103 26.07 -13.71 15.68
C ASN A 103 24.71 -14.29 16.11
N ILE A 104 24.68 -15.38 16.87
CA ILE A 104 23.45 -15.87 17.52
C ILE A 104 23.54 -15.45 18.99
N THR A 105 22.48 -14.84 19.51
CA THR A 105 22.41 -14.46 20.93
C THR A 105 22.52 -15.68 21.83
N PRO A 106 23.03 -15.54 23.08
CA PRO A 106 23.23 -16.68 23.97
C PRO A 106 21.99 -17.50 24.27
N ASP A 107 20.81 -16.89 24.21
CA ASP A 107 19.51 -17.55 24.35
C ASP A 107 19.01 -18.26 23.09
N GLY A 108 19.74 -18.09 21.96
CA GLY A 108 19.41 -18.70 20.69
C GLY A 108 18.27 -18.03 19.90
N ARG A 109 17.70 -16.94 20.42
CA ARG A 109 16.49 -16.33 19.89
C ARG A 109 16.70 -15.30 18.79
N PHE A 110 17.92 -14.78 18.63
CA PHE A 110 18.22 -13.73 17.65
C PHE A 110 19.45 -14.12 16.84
N TYR A 111 19.38 -14.05 15.50
CA TYR A 111 20.55 -13.99 14.66
C TYR A 111 20.74 -12.55 14.15
N GLU A 112 21.96 -12.02 14.27
CA GLU A 112 22.22 -10.61 14.06
C GLU A 112 23.54 -10.34 13.33
N PHE A 113 23.47 -9.52 12.29
CA PHE A 113 24.62 -9.00 11.54
C PHE A 113 24.91 -7.58 12.04
N MET A 114 25.42 -7.46 13.25
CA MET A 114 25.58 -6.16 13.92
C MET A 114 26.56 -5.24 13.20
N HIS A 115 26.17 -3.97 13.10
CA HIS A 115 27.02 -2.92 12.57
C HIS A 115 28.29 -2.77 13.38
N GLN A 116 29.43 -2.59 12.66
CA GLN A 116 30.71 -2.19 13.19
C GLN A 116 31.31 -1.16 12.24
N ASP A 117 31.73 -0.02 12.77
CA ASP A 117 32.46 0.98 11.97
C ASP A 117 33.82 0.42 11.53
N ASP A 118 33.96 0.09 10.27
CA ASP A 118 35.28 -0.21 9.65
C ASP A 118 35.93 1.06 9.11
N LEU A 119 35.11 1.96 8.56
CA LEU A 119 35.56 3.23 7.98
C LEU A 119 34.77 4.41 8.55
N PHE A 120 35.40 5.60 8.54
CA PHE A 120 34.68 6.86 8.71
C PHE A 120 34.87 7.74 7.47
N VAL A 121 33.79 7.98 6.74
CA VAL A 121 33.74 8.88 5.59
C VAL A 121 33.43 10.28 6.07
N GLY A 122 34.34 11.24 5.81
CA GLY A 122 34.27 12.59 6.37
C GLY A 122 35.02 13.65 5.58
N VAL A 123 35.25 14.77 6.24
CA VAL A 123 36.11 15.89 5.82
C VAL A 123 37.15 16.13 6.91
N SER A 124 38.38 16.38 6.53
CA SER A 124 39.45 16.60 7.51
C SER A 124 39.10 17.73 8.48
N GLY A 125 39.07 17.39 9.78
CA GLY A 125 38.73 18.32 10.87
C GLY A 125 37.24 18.59 11.07
N LEU A 126 36.35 17.94 10.35
CA LEU A 126 34.89 18.02 10.57
C LEU A 126 34.53 17.55 11.97
N ASN A 127 33.75 18.37 12.69
CA ASN A 127 33.14 18.02 13.96
C ASN A 127 31.75 18.67 14.04
N ALA A 128 30.81 18.08 13.31
CA ALA A 128 29.45 18.57 13.23
C ALA A 128 28.69 18.32 14.55
N PRO A 129 27.87 19.27 15.03
CA PRO A 129 27.10 19.08 16.25
C PRO A 129 25.91 18.14 16.07
N ARG A 130 25.50 17.86 14.83
CA ARG A 130 24.38 16.99 14.45
C ARG A 130 24.42 16.63 12.98
N THR A 131 23.60 15.66 12.59
CA THR A 131 23.24 15.41 11.18
C THR A 131 21.86 15.98 10.86
N GLN A 132 21.62 16.27 9.56
CA GLN A 132 20.30 16.58 9.02
C GLN A 132 20.11 15.85 7.70
N VAL A 133 18.87 15.52 7.36
CA VAL A 133 18.55 14.91 6.07
C VAL A 133 18.42 16.01 5.02
N ASP A 134 19.21 15.92 3.94
CA ASP A 134 19.24 16.89 2.84
C ASP A 134 18.53 16.38 1.57
N GLY A 135 18.07 15.14 1.58
CA GLY A 135 17.32 14.53 0.49
C GLY A 135 17.02 13.06 0.74
N TRP A 136 15.97 12.59 0.10
CA TRP A 136 15.60 11.17 0.05
C TRP A 136 14.94 10.85 -1.30
N SER A 137 14.91 9.57 -1.62
CA SER A 137 14.14 8.97 -2.72
C SER A 137 13.60 7.62 -2.26
N ASP A 138 13.02 6.80 -3.12
CA ASP A 138 12.30 5.60 -2.69
C ASP A 138 13.13 4.62 -1.83
N TRP A 139 14.45 4.56 -1.98
CA TRP A 139 15.33 3.72 -1.16
C TRP A 139 16.72 4.31 -0.93
N THR A 140 16.90 5.62 -1.13
CA THR A 140 18.13 6.31 -0.78
C THR A 140 17.86 7.50 0.12
N VAL A 141 18.87 7.87 0.92
CA VAL A 141 18.86 9.05 1.78
C VAL A 141 20.19 9.80 1.63
N SER A 142 20.13 11.12 1.79
CA SER A 142 21.33 11.98 1.76
C SER A 142 21.46 12.73 3.08
N PRO A 143 22.17 12.18 4.08
CA PRO A 143 22.54 12.92 5.29
C PRO A 143 23.60 13.99 5.00
N LEU A 144 23.54 15.08 5.78
CA LEU A 144 24.42 16.23 5.70
C LEU A 144 24.96 16.59 7.08
N TRP A 145 26.24 16.84 7.14
CA TRP A 145 26.99 17.34 8.31
C TRP A 145 27.57 18.69 7.99
N THR A 146 27.54 19.63 8.94
CA THR A 146 28.24 20.87 8.85
C THR A 146 28.66 21.38 10.24
N ASP A 147 29.85 21.90 10.35
CA ASP A 147 30.36 22.63 11.52
C ASP A 147 30.49 24.15 11.27
N GLY A 148 29.88 24.63 10.17
CA GLY A 148 29.93 26.02 9.73
C GLY A 148 31.09 26.32 8.79
N ALA A 149 32.26 25.67 8.96
CA ALA A 149 33.43 25.81 8.09
C ALA A 149 33.52 24.66 7.06
N ARG A 150 33.12 23.48 7.45
CA ARG A 150 33.18 22.25 6.65
C ARG A 150 31.79 21.67 6.43
N THR A 151 31.63 21.03 5.29
CA THR A 151 30.40 20.32 4.98
C THR A 151 30.73 18.98 4.35
N LEU A 152 30.06 17.93 4.83
CA LEU A 152 29.99 16.63 4.21
C LEU A 152 28.53 16.37 3.85
N ARG A 153 28.28 15.96 2.60
CA ARG A 153 27.00 15.38 2.17
C ARG A 153 27.26 14.00 1.60
N THR A 154 26.55 12.98 2.06
CA THR A 154 26.66 11.64 1.47
C THR A 154 25.33 11.23 0.87
N THR A 155 25.34 10.25 -0.04
CA THR A 155 24.16 9.54 -0.55
C THR A 155 24.39 8.06 -0.35
N ILE A 156 23.48 7.41 0.37
CA ILE A 156 23.49 6.01 0.74
C ILE A 156 22.13 5.39 0.44
N GLY A 157 22.06 4.08 0.26
CA GLY A 157 20.78 3.42 -0.02
C GLY A 157 20.85 1.91 -0.05
N HIS A 158 19.70 1.28 0.03
CA HIS A 158 19.57 -0.17 -0.13
C HIS A 158 20.15 -0.65 -1.45
N GLY A 159 20.83 -1.79 -1.39
CA GLY A 159 21.43 -2.42 -2.55
C GLY A 159 22.57 -1.64 -3.19
N SER A 160 22.89 -0.44 -2.70
CA SER A 160 24.03 0.35 -3.20
C SER A 160 25.33 -0.13 -2.57
N PRO A 161 26.29 -0.66 -3.35
CA PRO A 161 27.60 -0.99 -2.81
C PRO A 161 28.53 0.24 -2.77
N TYR A 162 27.99 1.46 -2.94
CA TYR A 162 28.71 2.73 -2.87
C TYR A 162 28.14 3.65 -1.81
N VAL A 163 29.05 4.39 -1.16
CA VAL A 163 28.78 5.68 -0.50
C VAL A 163 29.28 6.76 -1.44
N TYR A 164 28.40 7.61 -1.93
CA TYR A 164 28.78 8.80 -2.69
C TYR A 164 28.92 9.98 -1.75
N ALA A 165 30.02 10.74 -1.84
CA ALA A 165 30.31 11.81 -0.91
C ALA A 165 30.73 13.11 -1.62
N GLU A 166 30.26 14.23 -1.09
CA GLU A 166 30.61 15.59 -1.48
C GLU A 166 31.22 16.29 -0.24
N ALA A 167 32.41 16.89 -0.40
CA ALA A 167 33.20 17.49 0.68
C ALA A 167 33.55 18.95 0.35
N THR A 168 33.36 19.87 1.29
CA THR A 168 33.74 21.26 1.16
C THR A 168 34.35 21.77 2.46
N GLY A 169 35.21 22.81 2.38
CA GLY A 169 35.83 23.42 3.53
C GLY A 169 37.05 22.68 4.12
N GLY A 170 37.42 21.52 3.54
CA GLY A 170 38.56 20.70 3.94
C GLY A 170 38.78 19.55 2.96
N ALA A 171 39.88 18.80 3.14
CA ALA A 171 40.14 17.62 2.31
C ALA A 171 39.11 16.51 2.59
N ALA A 172 38.67 15.79 1.54
CA ALA A 172 37.98 14.54 1.69
C ALA A 172 38.81 13.58 2.56
N ARG A 173 38.17 12.87 3.47
CA ARG A 173 38.83 11.99 4.44
C ARG A 173 38.09 10.65 4.54
N VAL A 174 38.88 9.58 4.56
CA VAL A 174 38.39 8.25 4.95
C VAL A 174 39.29 7.73 6.06
N GLY A 175 38.78 7.68 7.29
CA GLY A 175 39.48 7.09 8.44
C GLY A 175 39.29 5.58 8.45
N PHE A 176 40.32 4.84 8.87
CA PHE A 176 40.31 3.39 8.99
C PHE A 176 40.21 2.99 10.47
N ASN A 177 39.26 2.16 10.82
CA ASN A 177 38.97 1.79 12.21
C ASN A 177 39.23 0.30 12.46
N GLY A 178 40.49 -0.05 12.61
CA GLY A 178 40.89 -1.43 12.93
C GLY A 178 42.11 -1.92 12.16
N SER A 179 42.23 -3.23 12.06
CA SER A 179 43.32 -3.88 11.34
C SER A 179 43.26 -3.56 9.85
N THR A 180 44.21 -2.74 9.37
CA THR A 180 44.14 -2.17 8.00
C THR A 180 45.29 -2.66 7.14
N THR A 181 45.01 -3.04 5.92
CA THR A 181 45.99 -3.38 4.87
C THR A 181 45.63 -2.66 3.58
N ILE A 182 46.55 -1.86 3.03
CA ILE A 182 46.45 -1.25 1.71
C ILE A 182 47.07 -2.23 0.71
N TRP A 183 46.23 -2.79 -0.17
CA TRP A 183 46.67 -3.79 -1.15
C TRP A 183 46.72 -3.26 -2.59
N SER A 184 46.17 -2.08 -2.85
CA SER A 184 46.28 -1.38 -4.14
C SER A 184 46.36 0.13 -3.92
N ASN A 185 47.24 0.81 -4.65
CA ASN A 185 47.32 2.27 -4.68
C ASN A 185 47.79 2.72 -6.06
N THR A 186 46.85 3.32 -6.83
CA THR A 186 47.15 3.90 -8.14
C THR A 186 47.06 5.42 -8.14
N GLY A 187 47.18 6.05 -6.97
CA GLY A 187 47.02 7.47 -6.74
C GLY A 187 45.54 7.83 -6.49
N SER A 188 44.70 7.87 -7.50
CA SER A 188 43.27 8.23 -7.37
C SER A 188 42.37 7.09 -6.91
N THR A 189 42.88 5.85 -6.92
CA THR A 189 42.16 4.64 -6.48
C THR A 189 42.99 3.90 -5.42
N LEU A 190 42.32 3.62 -4.30
CA LEU A 190 42.86 2.78 -3.23
C LEU A 190 42.03 1.53 -3.05
N GLY A 191 42.70 0.36 -2.96
CA GLY A 191 42.12 -0.85 -2.41
C GLY A 191 42.60 -1.08 -0.99
N VAL A 192 41.67 -1.19 -0.04
CA VAL A 192 42.02 -1.32 1.39
C VAL A 192 41.16 -2.43 2.02
N SER A 193 41.78 -3.27 2.84
CA SER A 193 41.09 -4.19 3.73
C SER A 193 41.11 -3.65 5.14
N VAL A 194 39.96 -3.57 5.78
CA VAL A 194 39.80 -3.20 7.19
C VAL A 194 39.02 -4.29 7.89
N ASN A 195 39.56 -4.83 8.97
CA ASN A 195 38.98 -5.95 9.73
C ASN A 195 38.64 -7.17 8.84
N GLY A 196 39.41 -7.41 7.79
CA GLY A 196 39.22 -8.53 6.85
C GLY A 196 38.17 -8.27 5.76
N ARG A 197 37.58 -7.09 5.66
CA ARG A 197 36.62 -6.69 4.63
C ARG A 197 37.29 -5.78 3.62
N ASP A 198 37.03 -6.01 2.35
CA ASP A 198 37.69 -5.28 1.26
C ASP A 198 36.85 -4.08 0.81
N TYR A 199 37.50 -2.92 0.72
CA TYR A 199 36.92 -1.66 0.30
C TYR A 199 37.75 -1.03 -0.82
N ALA A 200 37.09 -0.17 -1.61
CA ALA A 200 37.78 0.68 -2.57
C ALA A 200 37.41 2.15 -2.38
N LEU A 201 38.42 3.04 -2.45
CA LEU A 201 38.23 4.47 -2.38
C LEU A 201 38.60 5.08 -3.74
N PHE A 202 37.68 5.91 -4.28
CA PHE A 202 37.85 6.54 -5.58
C PHE A 202 37.72 8.06 -5.46
N SER A 203 38.66 8.78 -6.04
CA SER A 203 38.73 10.25 -6.02
C SER A 203 39.26 10.77 -7.36
N PRO A 204 38.77 11.92 -7.86
CA PRO A 204 39.37 12.57 -9.02
C PRO A 204 40.79 13.07 -8.80
N SER A 205 41.22 13.19 -7.54
CA SER A 205 42.58 13.57 -7.13
C SER A 205 43.27 12.43 -6.38
N ASN A 206 44.56 12.44 -6.31
CA ASN A 206 45.32 11.41 -5.59
C ASN A 206 44.95 11.36 -4.10
N TRP A 207 44.89 10.15 -3.57
CA TRP A 207 44.82 9.91 -2.14
C TRP A 207 46.22 10.08 -1.50
N ASN A 208 46.29 10.87 -0.44
CA ASN A 208 47.43 10.90 0.46
C ASN A 208 47.15 9.95 1.62
N VAL A 209 47.91 8.87 1.71
CA VAL A 209 47.73 7.81 2.70
C VAL A 209 48.60 8.09 3.92
N VAL A 210 48.00 8.16 5.11
CA VAL A 210 48.69 8.40 6.39
C VAL A 210 48.78 7.07 7.16
N GLY A 211 49.83 6.32 6.86
CA GLY A 211 50.03 5.01 7.46
C GLY A 211 48.85 4.06 7.26
N THR A 212 48.36 3.47 8.35
CA THR A 212 47.16 2.64 8.40
C THR A 212 45.98 3.34 9.09
N ALA A 213 46.04 4.67 9.27
CA ALA A 213 45.04 5.42 10.02
C ALA A 213 43.99 6.06 9.13
N GLU A 214 44.38 6.62 7.98
CA GLU A 214 43.44 7.33 7.10
C GLU A 214 44.03 7.57 5.70
N ALA A 215 43.14 7.92 4.77
CA ALA A 215 43.46 8.50 3.49
C ALA A 215 42.76 9.84 3.32
N THR A 216 43.43 10.84 2.74
CA THR A 216 42.85 12.16 2.44
C THR A 216 43.05 12.54 0.99
N SER A 217 42.14 13.35 0.43
CA SER A 217 42.20 13.82 -0.97
C SER A 217 41.67 15.27 -1.05
N ASN A 218 42.28 16.10 -1.90
CA ASN A 218 41.80 17.47 -2.13
C ASN A 218 40.59 17.56 -3.08
N ALA A 219 39.90 16.46 -3.33
CA ALA A 219 38.75 16.43 -4.18
C ALA A 219 37.49 16.94 -3.46
N ALA A 220 36.62 17.63 -4.20
CA ALA A 220 35.33 18.08 -3.72
C ALA A 220 34.26 16.95 -3.71
N PHE A 221 34.54 15.81 -4.34
CA PHE A 221 33.67 14.62 -4.33
C PHE A 221 34.50 13.35 -4.42
N PHE A 222 34.01 12.28 -3.89
CA PHE A 222 34.62 10.96 -3.91
C PHE A 222 33.57 9.86 -3.67
N SER A 223 33.94 8.62 -3.88
CA SER A 223 33.11 7.49 -3.48
C SER A 223 33.91 6.43 -2.73
N VAL A 224 33.22 5.71 -1.87
CA VAL A 224 33.72 4.54 -1.15
C VAL A 224 32.86 3.36 -1.52
N ALA A 225 33.46 2.23 -1.86
CA ALA A 225 32.74 1.03 -2.20
C ALA A 225 33.13 -0.13 -1.27
N VAL A 226 32.17 -1.00 -0.96
CA VAL A 226 32.45 -2.32 -0.41
C VAL A 226 32.61 -3.32 -1.56
N LEU A 227 33.72 -4.06 -1.56
CA LEU A 227 34.02 -5.02 -2.60
C LEU A 227 33.64 -6.44 -2.12
N PRO A 228 32.95 -7.25 -2.96
CA PRO A 228 32.72 -8.65 -2.63
C PRO A 228 34.03 -9.46 -2.65
N SER A 229 35.03 -9.00 -3.41
CA SER A 229 36.41 -9.52 -3.47
C SER A 229 37.30 -8.50 -4.18
N ARG A 230 38.66 -8.62 -4.03
CA ARG A 230 39.61 -7.65 -4.56
C ARG A 230 39.63 -7.59 -6.09
N ASP A 231 39.36 -8.70 -6.76
CA ASP A 231 39.31 -8.77 -8.22
C ASP A 231 38.12 -7.98 -8.81
N ALA A 232 37.11 -7.62 -8.02
CA ALA A 232 36.02 -6.75 -8.43
C ALA A 232 36.44 -5.27 -8.61
N LEU A 233 37.65 -4.86 -8.16
CA LEU A 233 38.08 -3.45 -8.17
C LEU A 233 37.87 -2.77 -9.53
N GLY A 234 38.22 -3.41 -10.63
CA GLY A 234 38.07 -2.84 -11.97
C GLY A 234 36.62 -2.59 -12.38
N LEU A 235 35.71 -3.48 -11.96
CA LEU A 235 34.28 -3.30 -12.18
C LEU A 235 33.74 -2.12 -11.38
N PHE A 236 34.16 -1.99 -10.11
CA PHE A 236 33.73 -0.90 -9.25
C PHE A 236 34.30 0.45 -9.69
N GLN A 237 35.53 0.51 -10.15
CA GLN A 237 36.13 1.71 -10.70
C GLN A 237 35.34 2.28 -11.87
N LYS A 238 34.74 1.43 -12.71
CA LYS A 238 33.91 1.82 -13.86
C LYS A 238 32.73 2.73 -13.46
N TYR A 239 32.13 2.50 -12.29
CA TYR A 239 30.92 3.19 -11.83
C TYR A 239 31.18 4.17 -10.67
N ALA A 240 32.41 4.29 -10.20
CA ALA A 240 32.78 5.04 -9.01
C ALA A 240 32.30 6.50 -8.98
N PHE A 241 32.20 7.14 -10.14
CA PHE A 241 31.77 8.54 -10.27
C PHE A 241 30.38 8.73 -10.91
N SER A 242 29.64 7.65 -11.07
CA SER A 242 28.23 7.68 -11.50
C SER A 242 27.34 7.78 -10.28
N PHE A 243 27.19 8.98 -9.72
CA PHE A 243 26.46 9.20 -8.48
C PHE A 243 24.98 8.97 -8.64
N VAL A 244 24.40 8.13 -7.79
CA VAL A 244 22.94 7.96 -7.70
C VAL A 244 22.34 9.23 -7.11
N THR A 245 21.40 9.84 -7.81
CA THR A 245 20.76 11.12 -7.45
C THR A 245 19.26 10.98 -7.19
N ASP A 246 18.63 9.89 -7.64
CA ASP A 246 17.24 9.57 -7.41
C ASP A 246 17.02 8.06 -7.57
N THR A 247 16.03 7.52 -6.87
CA THR A 247 15.58 6.14 -7.03
C THR A 247 14.07 6.11 -7.08
N LYS A 248 13.51 5.26 -7.97
CA LYS A 248 12.06 5.12 -8.14
C LYS A 248 11.67 3.69 -8.40
N VAL A 249 10.65 3.22 -7.69
CA VAL A 249 9.90 2.03 -8.02
C VAL A 249 8.65 2.42 -8.81
N SER A 250 8.29 1.60 -9.77
CA SER A 250 7.01 1.67 -10.49
C SER A 250 6.51 0.27 -10.76
N TRP A 251 5.20 0.11 -10.85
CA TRP A 251 4.58 -1.20 -11.09
C TRP A 251 3.45 -1.11 -12.09
N THR A 252 3.18 -2.25 -12.71
CA THR A 252 2.01 -2.46 -13.57
C THR A 252 1.43 -3.82 -13.28
N TYR A 253 0.12 -3.88 -13.12
CA TYR A 253 -0.62 -5.14 -13.01
C TYR A 253 -1.42 -5.41 -14.28
N ASN A 254 -1.23 -6.61 -14.83
CA ASN A 254 -2.02 -7.08 -15.97
C ASN A 254 -3.01 -8.15 -15.50
N ALA A 255 -4.28 -7.77 -15.38
CA ALA A 255 -5.32 -8.66 -14.91
C ALA A 255 -5.56 -9.87 -15.86
N ALA A 256 -5.29 -9.73 -17.17
CA ALA A 256 -5.53 -10.82 -18.13
C ALA A 256 -4.69 -12.07 -17.86
N ASN A 257 -3.54 -11.92 -17.22
CA ASN A 257 -2.64 -13.03 -16.87
C ASN A 257 -2.17 -12.98 -15.40
N ALA A 258 -2.81 -12.15 -14.58
CA ALA A 258 -2.49 -11.94 -13.17
C ALA A 258 -1.02 -11.57 -12.90
N GLN A 259 -0.32 -10.98 -13.87
CA GLN A 259 1.10 -10.65 -13.75
C GLN A 259 1.29 -9.25 -13.19
N LEU A 260 2.10 -9.15 -12.14
CA LEU A 260 2.70 -7.93 -11.65
C LEU A 260 4.12 -7.79 -12.21
N VAL A 261 4.45 -6.62 -12.73
CA VAL A 261 5.81 -6.23 -13.10
C VAL A 261 6.18 -4.99 -12.31
N ALA A 262 7.21 -5.07 -11.47
CA ALA A 262 7.77 -3.93 -10.76
C ALA A 262 9.15 -3.58 -11.35
N THR A 263 9.39 -2.29 -11.57
CA THR A 263 10.63 -1.76 -12.13
C THR A 263 11.28 -0.83 -11.10
N TYR A 264 12.54 -1.12 -10.80
CA TYR A 264 13.37 -0.37 -9.86
C TYR A 264 14.42 0.41 -10.66
N THR A 265 14.39 1.73 -10.59
CA THR A 265 15.26 2.60 -11.39
C THR A 265 16.10 3.50 -10.49
N ALA A 266 17.41 3.47 -10.66
CA ALA A 266 18.36 4.42 -10.07
C ALA A 266 18.78 5.43 -11.14
N THR A 267 18.45 6.70 -10.93
CA THR A 267 18.92 7.80 -11.76
C THR A 267 20.31 8.19 -11.33
N THR A 268 21.24 8.29 -12.26
CA THR A 268 22.64 8.65 -11.96
C THR A 268 23.07 9.92 -12.66
N THR A 269 23.97 10.65 -12.00
CA THR A 269 24.63 11.84 -12.57
C THR A 269 26.14 11.60 -12.56
N PRO A 270 26.79 11.54 -13.74
CA PRO A 270 28.25 11.46 -13.79
C PRO A 270 28.92 12.69 -13.18
N ARG A 271 29.78 12.49 -12.18
CA ARG A 271 30.61 13.56 -11.60
C ARG A 271 31.95 13.67 -12.33
N GLN A 272 32.37 12.59 -12.97
CA GLN A 272 33.53 12.52 -13.86
C GLN A 272 33.28 11.46 -14.92
N GLY A 273 33.73 11.72 -16.15
CA GLY A 273 33.47 10.82 -17.28
C GLY A 273 32.03 10.91 -17.79
N THR A 274 31.57 9.84 -18.47
CA THR A 274 30.24 9.79 -19.11
C THR A 274 29.40 8.58 -18.69
N GLN A 275 29.85 7.85 -17.65
CA GLN A 275 29.16 6.63 -17.20
C GLN A 275 27.84 6.98 -16.49
N THR A 276 26.73 6.40 -16.92
CA THR A 276 25.37 6.61 -16.38
C THR A 276 24.75 5.35 -15.75
N GLY A 277 25.47 4.22 -15.74
CA GLY A 277 25.04 3.03 -15.01
C GLY A 277 25.48 3.04 -13.56
N THR A 278 25.08 2.06 -12.79
CA THR A 278 25.55 1.81 -11.42
C THR A 278 25.61 0.30 -11.16
N LEU A 279 26.04 -0.07 -9.95
CA LEU A 279 25.96 -1.44 -9.42
C LEU A 279 24.81 -1.53 -8.40
N GLN A 280 24.08 -2.61 -8.44
CA GLN A 280 22.95 -2.89 -7.54
C GLN A 280 23.09 -4.30 -6.97
N ALA A 281 23.10 -4.43 -5.65
CA ALA A 281 23.09 -5.71 -4.95
C ALA A 281 21.63 -6.08 -4.63
N LEU A 282 21.07 -7.03 -5.37
CA LEU A 282 19.68 -7.47 -5.24
C LEU A 282 19.53 -8.43 -4.08
N TYR A 283 18.52 -8.19 -3.24
CA TYR A 283 18.09 -9.14 -2.21
C TYR A 283 17.51 -10.42 -2.82
N ARG A 284 17.40 -11.48 -1.97
CA ARG A 284 16.92 -12.79 -2.40
C ARG A 284 15.55 -12.73 -3.08
N HIS A 285 14.56 -12.09 -2.51
CA HIS A 285 13.23 -11.96 -3.12
C HIS A 285 13.24 -11.24 -4.48
N GLN A 286 14.20 -10.31 -4.71
CA GLN A 286 14.33 -9.60 -5.98
C GLN A 286 14.94 -10.49 -7.07
N TRP A 287 16.09 -11.13 -6.78
CA TRP A 287 16.73 -11.94 -7.81
C TRP A 287 16.02 -13.27 -8.08
N LEU A 288 15.22 -13.82 -7.15
CA LEU A 288 14.34 -14.95 -7.41
C LEU A 288 13.25 -14.61 -8.43
N ASN A 289 12.74 -13.39 -8.40
CA ASN A 289 11.65 -12.92 -9.24
C ASN A 289 12.12 -12.07 -10.43
N SER A 290 13.42 -12.06 -10.75
CA SER A 290 14.00 -11.31 -11.86
C SER A 290 14.69 -12.22 -12.86
N THR A 291 14.52 -11.92 -14.13
CA THR A 291 15.27 -12.55 -15.24
C THR A 291 16.50 -11.74 -15.63
N ASP A 292 16.75 -10.62 -14.96
CA ASP A 292 17.90 -9.76 -15.24
C ASP A 292 19.21 -10.46 -14.86
N THR A 293 20.21 -10.34 -15.72
CA THR A 293 21.50 -10.98 -15.51
C THR A 293 22.26 -10.37 -14.34
N THR A 294 22.74 -11.20 -13.43
CA THR A 294 23.65 -10.82 -12.35
C THR A 294 25.08 -11.22 -12.66
N THR A 295 26.05 -10.54 -12.05
CA THR A 295 27.47 -10.91 -12.10
C THR A 295 27.75 -12.17 -11.28
N ALA A 296 28.99 -12.64 -11.25
CA ALA A 296 29.41 -13.72 -10.34
C ALA A 296 29.55 -13.26 -8.87
N TYR A 297 29.57 -11.97 -8.61
CA TYR A 297 29.81 -11.40 -7.27
C TYR A 297 28.60 -11.46 -6.35
N ARG A 298 28.84 -11.76 -5.08
CA ARG A 298 27.84 -11.99 -4.04
C ARG A 298 28.20 -11.25 -2.78
N TYR A 299 27.16 -10.89 -2.00
CA TYR A 299 27.33 -10.38 -0.63
C TYR A 299 26.52 -11.22 0.34
N ALA A 300 27.02 -11.34 1.55
CA ALA A 300 26.24 -11.84 2.69
C ALA A 300 25.30 -10.74 3.21
N SER A 301 24.12 -11.12 3.65
CA SER A 301 23.19 -10.23 4.34
C SER A 301 22.30 -11.03 5.29
N PRO A 302 21.59 -10.39 6.23
CA PRO A 302 20.60 -11.07 7.06
C PRO A 302 19.36 -11.56 6.29
N ARG A 303 19.26 -11.19 4.99
CA ARG A 303 18.23 -11.64 4.05
C ARG A 303 18.76 -12.74 3.10
N GLY A 304 19.80 -13.47 3.51
CA GLY A 304 20.50 -14.42 2.66
C GLY A 304 21.45 -13.76 1.66
N GLU A 305 21.81 -14.50 0.63
CA GLU A 305 22.74 -14.04 -0.43
C GLU A 305 22.14 -12.89 -1.25
N MET A 306 22.91 -11.80 -1.37
CA MET A 306 22.62 -10.75 -2.35
C MET A 306 23.45 -10.99 -3.62
N ARG A 307 22.88 -10.69 -4.79
CA ARG A 307 23.53 -10.83 -6.10
C ARG A 307 23.78 -9.47 -6.73
N LEU A 308 25.05 -9.24 -7.09
CA LEU A 308 25.47 -7.99 -7.72
C LEU A 308 25.07 -7.96 -9.21
N ARG A 309 24.50 -6.86 -9.65
CA ARG A 309 24.07 -6.58 -11.00
C ARG A 309 24.66 -5.26 -11.51
N GLU A 310 24.99 -5.20 -12.82
CA GLU A 310 25.32 -3.95 -13.52
C GLU A 310 24.06 -3.36 -14.17
N GLY A 311 23.89 -2.04 -14.05
CA GLY A 311 22.82 -1.30 -14.72
C GLY A 311 22.07 -0.35 -13.80
N ALA A 312 21.34 0.60 -14.40
CA ALA A 312 20.60 1.61 -13.68
C ALA A 312 19.18 1.13 -13.26
N SER A 313 18.66 0.06 -13.84
CA SER A 313 17.34 -0.47 -13.50
C SER A 313 17.27 -1.98 -13.59
N PHE A 314 16.40 -2.59 -12.81
CA PHE A 314 16.02 -4.00 -12.92
C PHE A 314 14.50 -4.16 -12.75
N THR A 315 14.00 -5.34 -13.16
CA THR A 315 12.59 -5.67 -13.04
C THR A 315 12.38 -6.96 -12.28
N THR A 316 11.32 -7.00 -11.46
CA THR A 316 10.78 -8.24 -10.92
C THR A 316 9.44 -8.56 -11.58
N ARG A 317 9.14 -9.85 -11.70
CA ARG A 317 7.90 -10.36 -12.27
C ARG A 317 7.34 -11.41 -11.32
N SER A 318 6.10 -11.20 -10.90
CA SER A 318 5.41 -12.09 -9.98
C SER A 318 3.97 -12.31 -10.42
N THR A 319 3.39 -13.41 -10.00
CA THR A 319 1.98 -13.71 -10.24
C THR A 319 1.17 -13.33 -9.00
N PHE A 320 0.07 -12.63 -9.18
CA PHE A 320 -0.86 -12.34 -8.09
C PHE A 320 -1.89 -13.45 -7.98
N ASN A 321 -1.91 -14.15 -6.84
CA ASN A 321 -2.75 -15.32 -6.60
C ASN A 321 -4.17 -14.99 -6.16
N GLY A 322 -4.51 -13.69 -6.10
CA GLY A 322 -5.85 -13.20 -5.78
C GLY A 322 -6.13 -13.07 -4.28
N VAL A 323 -7.17 -12.31 -3.97
CA VAL A 323 -7.73 -12.16 -2.62
C VAL A 323 -9.24 -12.26 -2.68
N LEU A 324 -9.89 -12.63 -1.58
CA LEU A 324 -11.35 -12.71 -1.49
C LEU A 324 -11.88 -11.86 -0.32
N PRO A 325 -13.09 -11.30 -0.41
CA PRO A 325 -13.76 -10.70 0.74
C PRO A 325 -14.16 -11.72 1.81
N ALA A 326 -14.44 -12.96 1.41
CA ALA A 326 -14.64 -14.13 2.28
C ALA A 326 -14.58 -15.42 1.46
N LEU A 327 -14.32 -16.55 2.10
CA LEU A 327 -14.46 -17.87 1.49
C LEU A 327 -15.94 -18.21 1.18
N PRO A 328 -16.25 -19.14 0.26
CA PRO A 328 -17.59 -19.62 0.01
C PRO A 328 -18.11 -20.46 1.19
N LEU A 329 -19.38 -20.32 1.52
CA LEU A 329 -20.01 -21.09 2.60
C LEU A 329 -19.99 -22.59 2.27
N SER A 330 -19.50 -23.37 3.20
CA SER A 330 -19.56 -24.83 3.16
C SER A 330 -21.01 -25.34 3.17
N SER A 331 -21.31 -26.35 2.36
CA SER A 331 -22.57 -27.07 2.43
C SER A 331 -22.70 -27.90 3.74
N ALA A 332 -21.59 -28.19 4.40
CA ALA A 332 -21.54 -28.92 5.67
C ALA A 332 -21.61 -27.99 6.90
N ALA A 333 -21.53 -26.66 6.72
CA ALA A 333 -21.59 -25.71 7.83
C ALA A 333 -22.97 -25.71 8.50
N ASP A 334 -22.99 -25.75 9.84
CA ASP A 334 -24.21 -25.58 10.62
C ASP A 334 -24.61 -24.09 10.63
N ARG A 335 -25.62 -23.77 9.83
CA ARG A 335 -26.15 -22.40 9.68
C ARG A 335 -26.79 -21.88 10.96
N ASN A 336 -27.39 -22.76 11.78
CA ASN A 336 -27.99 -22.36 13.07
C ASN A 336 -26.92 -21.98 14.07
N ARG A 337 -25.81 -22.74 14.12
CA ARG A 337 -24.63 -22.43 14.92
C ARG A 337 -24.05 -21.06 14.49
N LEU A 338 -23.78 -20.87 13.21
CA LEU A 338 -23.24 -19.61 12.69
C LEU A 338 -24.16 -18.44 13.07
N ARG A 339 -25.47 -18.59 12.91
CA ARG A 339 -26.44 -17.57 13.30
C ARG A 339 -26.40 -17.28 14.80
N ALA A 340 -26.37 -18.30 15.63
CA ALA A 340 -26.35 -18.15 17.10
C ALA A 340 -25.06 -17.44 17.56
N GLU A 341 -23.91 -17.76 16.96
CA GLU A 341 -22.63 -17.11 17.26
C GLU A 341 -22.60 -15.63 16.77
N ILE A 342 -23.20 -15.33 15.62
CA ILE A 342 -23.41 -13.94 15.15
C ILE A 342 -24.32 -13.18 16.12
N ASP A 343 -25.41 -13.80 16.58
CA ASP A 343 -26.32 -13.20 17.55
C ASP A 343 -25.64 -12.91 18.91
N GLN A 344 -24.66 -13.71 19.31
CA GLN A 344 -23.84 -13.44 20.51
C GLN A 344 -23.04 -12.14 20.37
N GLU A 345 -22.37 -11.94 19.24
CA GLU A 345 -21.62 -10.69 18.97
C GLU A 345 -22.58 -9.48 18.87
N LEU A 346 -23.71 -9.61 18.19
CA LEU A 346 -24.70 -8.55 18.01
C LEU A 346 -25.43 -8.16 19.29
N ASN A 347 -25.65 -9.10 20.21
CA ASN A 347 -26.40 -8.89 21.45
C ASN A 347 -25.49 -8.74 22.66
N ALA A 348 -24.16 -8.69 22.46
CA ALA A 348 -23.23 -8.31 23.53
C ALA A 348 -23.60 -6.93 24.09
N ALA A 349 -23.45 -6.75 25.40
CA ALA A 349 -23.71 -5.47 26.04
C ALA A 349 -22.85 -4.34 25.47
N ASP A 350 -21.63 -4.66 25.08
CA ASP A 350 -20.73 -3.83 24.30
C ASP A 350 -20.16 -4.65 23.12
N PRO A 351 -20.66 -4.46 21.90
CA PRO A 351 -20.12 -5.13 20.71
C PRO A 351 -18.66 -4.77 20.41
N TRP A 352 -18.16 -3.69 20.98
CA TRP A 352 -16.79 -3.21 20.79
C TRP A 352 -15.81 -3.79 21.82
N LYS A 353 -16.31 -4.46 22.88
CA LYS A 353 -15.51 -5.09 23.94
C LYS A 353 -14.50 -4.11 24.58
N GLY A 354 -14.92 -2.85 24.77
CA GLY A 354 -14.11 -1.78 25.37
C GLY A 354 -13.11 -1.12 24.41
N ALA A 355 -13.05 -1.52 23.15
CA ALA A 355 -12.13 -0.96 22.16
C ALA A 355 -12.35 0.55 21.96
N ASN A 356 -11.31 1.35 22.17
CA ASN A 356 -11.41 2.81 22.17
C ASN A 356 -10.25 3.51 21.42
N ASP A 357 -9.06 2.92 21.37
CA ASP A 357 -7.92 3.42 20.59
C ASP A 357 -7.95 2.97 19.12
N THR A 358 -6.97 3.42 18.33
CA THR A 358 -6.89 3.11 16.90
C THR A 358 -6.69 1.62 16.61
N TYR A 359 -5.94 0.88 17.45
CA TYR A 359 -5.66 -0.54 17.22
C TYR A 359 -6.85 -1.42 17.58
N TRP A 360 -7.28 -1.35 18.84
CA TRP A 360 -8.37 -2.20 19.32
C TRP A 360 -9.70 -1.92 18.62
N THR A 361 -9.95 -0.62 18.29
CA THR A 361 -11.11 -0.28 17.43
C THR A 361 -10.97 -0.89 16.04
N GLY A 362 -9.77 -0.84 15.44
CA GLY A 362 -9.50 -1.46 14.15
C GLY A 362 -9.79 -2.97 14.16
N LYS A 363 -9.26 -3.69 15.15
CA LYS A 363 -9.51 -5.13 15.33
C LYS A 363 -11.00 -5.43 15.52
N ALA A 364 -11.70 -4.65 16.35
CA ALA A 364 -13.13 -4.84 16.56
C ALA A 364 -13.96 -4.52 15.30
N LEU A 365 -13.57 -3.53 14.50
CA LEU A 365 -14.18 -3.24 13.20
C LEU A 365 -14.07 -4.45 12.25
N TRP A 366 -12.86 -5.05 12.14
CA TRP A 366 -12.68 -6.24 11.30
C TRP A 366 -13.48 -7.42 11.83
N ARG A 367 -13.42 -7.72 13.11
CA ARG A 367 -14.18 -8.82 13.73
C ARG A 367 -15.67 -8.78 13.37
N LEU A 368 -16.29 -7.59 13.43
CA LEU A 368 -17.70 -7.42 13.08
C LEU A 368 -17.92 -7.40 11.56
N ALA A 369 -17.00 -6.79 10.78
CA ALA A 369 -17.10 -6.72 9.33
C ALA A 369 -16.99 -8.11 8.67
N ALA A 370 -16.11 -8.99 9.16
CA ALA A 370 -15.99 -10.37 8.68
C ALA A 370 -17.33 -11.13 8.78
N LEU A 371 -18.11 -10.87 9.84
CA LEU A 371 -19.41 -11.50 10.04
C LEU A 371 -20.49 -11.02 9.06
N VAL A 372 -20.34 -9.85 8.44
CA VAL A 372 -21.27 -9.36 7.42
C VAL A 372 -21.42 -10.36 6.27
N ARG A 373 -20.28 -10.87 5.79
CA ARG A 373 -20.27 -11.84 4.68
C ARG A 373 -20.84 -13.19 5.11
N VAL A 374 -20.49 -13.65 6.33
CA VAL A 374 -21.02 -14.91 6.88
C VAL A 374 -22.56 -14.83 7.05
N ALA A 375 -23.05 -13.73 7.64
CA ALA A 375 -24.50 -13.50 7.79
C ALA A 375 -25.24 -13.48 6.44
N ASN A 376 -24.63 -12.86 5.42
CA ASN A 376 -25.19 -12.83 4.08
C ASN A 376 -25.28 -14.25 3.47
N GLN A 377 -24.23 -15.06 3.59
CA GLN A 377 -24.15 -16.41 3.03
C GLN A 377 -25.12 -17.39 3.68
N ILE A 378 -25.46 -17.20 4.97
CA ILE A 378 -26.49 -18.01 5.64
C ILE A 378 -27.92 -17.44 5.48
N ASN A 379 -28.10 -16.39 4.68
CA ASN A 379 -29.36 -15.66 4.47
C ASN A 379 -29.91 -15.00 5.76
N TYR A 380 -29.01 -14.59 6.68
CA TYR A 380 -29.39 -13.86 7.88
C TYR A 380 -29.36 -12.34 7.64
N THR A 381 -30.29 -11.85 6.80
CA THR A 381 -30.35 -10.45 6.33
C THR A 381 -30.42 -9.44 7.47
N ALA A 382 -31.26 -9.68 8.49
CA ALA A 382 -31.39 -8.76 9.62
C ALA A 382 -30.09 -8.64 10.42
N GLY A 383 -29.35 -9.74 10.64
CA GLY A 383 -28.04 -9.73 11.29
C GLY A 383 -27.01 -9.01 10.44
N ARG A 384 -26.96 -9.30 9.13
CA ARG A 384 -26.09 -8.60 8.18
C ARG A 384 -26.28 -7.09 8.21
N ASP A 385 -27.52 -6.62 8.10
CA ASP A 385 -27.85 -5.19 8.02
C ASP A 385 -27.48 -4.48 9.33
N ARG A 386 -27.67 -5.15 10.47
CA ARG A 386 -27.27 -4.63 11.78
C ARG A 386 -25.75 -4.56 11.93
N LEU A 387 -25.02 -5.56 11.45
CA LEU A 387 -23.54 -5.55 11.43
C LEU A 387 -23.01 -4.42 10.55
N ILE A 388 -23.56 -4.26 9.33
CA ILE A 388 -23.20 -3.16 8.42
C ILE A 388 -23.41 -1.81 9.10
N ALA A 389 -24.56 -1.61 9.75
CA ALA A 389 -24.87 -0.36 10.44
C ALA A 389 -23.85 -0.07 11.56
N LEU A 390 -23.55 -1.07 12.43
CA LEU A 390 -22.59 -0.92 13.51
C LEU A 390 -21.20 -0.54 12.99
N VAL A 391 -20.67 -1.27 11.99
CA VAL A 391 -19.34 -1.02 11.43
C VAL A 391 -19.30 0.34 10.73
N ARG A 392 -20.29 0.64 9.88
CA ARG A 392 -20.39 1.91 9.18
C ARG A 392 -20.46 3.09 10.13
N ASP A 393 -21.30 3.02 11.16
CA ASP A 393 -21.49 4.13 12.10
C ASP A 393 -20.20 4.39 12.91
N ARG A 394 -19.46 3.36 13.34
CA ARG A 394 -18.17 3.51 14.03
C ARG A 394 -17.09 4.05 13.07
N LEU A 395 -17.04 3.61 11.82
CA LEU A 395 -16.15 4.18 10.82
C LEU A 395 -16.51 5.65 10.56
N THR A 396 -17.80 5.98 10.45
CA THR A 396 -18.27 7.36 10.24
C THR A 396 -17.83 8.28 11.39
N ASP A 397 -17.95 7.80 12.63
CA ASP A 397 -17.49 8.49 13.83
C ASP A 397 -15.99 8.83 13.75
N TRP A 398 -15.14 7.85 13.50
CA TRP A 398 -13.69 8.05 13.36
C TRP A 398 -13.27 8.90 12.14
N LEU A 399 -14.03 8.85 11.07
CA LEU A 399 -13.77 9.62 9.85
C LEU A 399 -14.34 11.05 9.88
N THR A 400 -14.83 11.50 11.03
CA THR A 400 -15.45 12.82 11.19
C THR A 400 -14.92 13.50 12.44
N ALA A 401 -14.06 14.49 12.27
CA ALA A 401 -13.61 15.33 13.38
C ALA A 401 -14.62 16.45 13.65
N SER A 402 -15.10 16.52 14.88
CA SER A 402 -16.04 17.56 15.34
C SER A 402 -15.34 18.60 16.21
N PRO A 403 -15.76 19.88 16.18
CA PRO A 403 -15.17 20.91 17.04
C PRO A 403 -15.27 20.56 18.52
N GLY A 404 -14.14 20.54 19.22
CA GLY A 404 -14.06 20.25 20.66
C GLY A 404 -14.15 18.78 21.03
N GLU A 405 -14.16 17.88 20.07
CA GLU A 405 -14.12 16.45 20.29
C GLU A 405 -12.78 16.00 20.89
N ALA A 406 -12.81 15.14 21.90
CA ALA A 406 -11.61 14.69 22.62
C ALA A 406 -10.98 13.43 22.05
N GLY A 407 -11.66 12.70 21.17
CA GLY A 407 -11.16 11.45 20.60
C GLY A 407 -12.08 10.81 19.56
N ARG A 408 -11.66 9.70 19.00
CA ARG A 408 -12.27 8.99 17.90
C ARG A 408 -12.32 9.79 16.60
N HIS A 409 -11.23 10.49 16.32
CA HIS A 409 -11.01 11.17 15.04
C HIS A 409 -9.53 11.18 14.69
N PHE A 410 -9.22 11.58 13.46
CA PHE A 410 -7.87 11.77 12.97
C PHE A 410 -7.49 13.24 12.96
N ALA A 411 -6.25 13.55 13.34
CA ALA A 411 -5.66 14.87 13.23
C ALA A 411 -4.43 14.84 12.32
N TYR A 412 -4.25 15.85 11.49
CA TYR A 412 -3.11 15.94 10.57
C TYR A 412 -1.96 16.72 11.18
N ASP A 413 -0.81 16.09 11.31
CA ASP A 413 0.46 16.74 11.68
C ASP A 413 1.22 17.16 10.43
N SER A 414 1.21 18.47 10.14
CA SER A 414 1.83 19.03 8.95
C SER A 414 3.36 19.08 9.00
N ALA A 415 3.97 18.97 10.18
CA ALA A 415 5.42 18.93 10.32
C ALA A 415 6.00 17.58 9.87
N TRP A 416 5.27 16.51 10.13
CA TRP A 416 5.65 15.14 9.78
C TRP A 416 4.93 14.61 8.53
N GLY A 417 3.86 15.28 8.09
CA GLY A 417 3.05 14.84 6.96
C GLY A 417 2.32 13.54 7.26
N THR A 418 1.57 13.49 8.38
CA THR A 418 0.92 12.27 8.84
C THR A 418 -0.45 12.54 9.46
N LEU A 419 -1.38 11.59 9.33
CA LEU A 419 -2.63 11.53 10.08
C LEU A 419 -2.43 10.67 11.33
N ILE A 420 -2.80 11.19 12.48
CA ILE A 420 -2.72 10.49 13.76
C ILE A 420 -4.14 10.33 14.31
N GLY A 421 -4.52 9.09 14.61
CA GLY A 421 -5.81 8.79 15.23
C GLY A 421 -5.75 8.95 16.74
N TYR A 422 -6.80 9.52 17.32
CA TYR A 422 -6.93 9.70 18.78
C TYR A 422 -8.25 9.13 19.30
N PRO A 423 -8.24 8.37 20.43
CA PRO A 423 -7.05 7.97 21.21
C PRO A 423 -6.09 7.09 20.42
N ALA A 424 -4.81 7.35 20.59
CA ALA A 424 -3.75 6.56 19.98
C ALA A 424 -3.50 5.26 20.77
N GLY A 425 -2.96 4.24 20.09
CA GLY A 425 -2.46 3.01 20.70
C GLY A 425 -1.03 2.73 20.25
N TYR A 426 -0.25 2.03 21.03
CA TYR A 426 1.07 1.48 20.67
C TYR A 426 2.07 2.47 20.07
N GLY A 427 1.99 3.75 20.44
CA GLY A 427 2.94 4.77 19.98
C GLY A 427 2.64 5.34 18.59
N THR A 428 1.44 5.14 18.05
CA THR A 428 1.03 5.74 16.77
C THR A 428 1.09 7.27 16.76
N ASP A 429 1.01 7.91 17.91
CA ASP A 429 1.13 9.36 18.06
C ASP A 429 2.56 9.84 18.35
N ALA A 430 3.17 9.31 19.42
CA ALA A 430 4.47 9.77 19.91
C ALA A 430 5.65 9.27 19.07
N GLU A 431 5.52 8.13 18.43
CA GLU A 431 6.58 7.43 17.70
C GLU A 431 6.25 7.19 16.23
N LEU A 432 4.99 7.44 15.81
CA LEU A 432 4.47 7.15 14.46
C LEU A 432 4.59 5.66 14.09
N ASN A 433 4.42 4.77 15.08
CA ASN A 433 4.48 3.33 14.88
C ASN A 433 3.19 2.82 14.23
N ASP A 434 3.27 1.71 13.50
CA ASP A 434 2.19 0.76 13.20
C ASP A 434 0.99 1.32 12.40
N HIS A 435 1.11 2.46 11.72
CA HIS A 435 -0.02 3.06 11.00
C HIS A 435 -0.62 2.10 9.97
N HIS A 436 0.20 1.32 9.26
CA HIS A 436 -0.29 0.34 8.28
C HIS A 436 -1.07 -0.80 8.92
N PHE A 437 -0.72 -1.22 10.14
CA PHE A 437 -1.49 -2.21 10.90
C PHE A 437 -2.84 -1.64 11.31
N HIS A 438 -2.84 -0.51 12.02
CA HIS A 438 -4.05 0.12 12.55
C HIS A 438 -5.01 0.52 11.44
N TYR A 439 -4.56 1.30 10.46
CA TYR A 439 -5.42 1.82 9.40
C TYR A 439 -5.79 0.76 8.35
N GLY A 440 -5.01 -0.31 8.27
CA GLY A 440 -5.34 -1.51 7.50
C GLY A 440 -6.68 -2.12 7.93
N TYR A 441 -6.92 -2.25 9.22
CA TYR A 441 -8.19 -2.75 9.76
C TYR A 441 -9.38 -1.85 9.39
N TYR A 442 -9.21 -0.51 9.47
CA TYR A 442 -10.24 0.44 9.04
C TYR A 442 -10.54 0.31 7.55
N ALA A 443 -9.52 0.25 6.73
CA ALA A 443 -9.65 0.11 5.29
C ALA A 443 -10.30 -1.22 4.90
N LEU A 444 -9.96 -2.32 5.58
CA LEU A 444 -10.51 -3.65 5.34
C LEU A 444 -11.99 -3.71 5.72
N ALA A 445 -12.34 -3.20 6.90
CA ALA A 445 -13.74 -3.11 7.33
C ALA A 445 -14.56 -2.20 6.39
N ALA A 446 -13.98 -1.06 5.98
CA ALA A 446 -14.60 -0.15 5.02
C ALA A 446 -14.82 -0.80 3.64
N ALA A 447 -13.90 -1.65 3.19
CA ALA A 447 -14.07 -2.41 1.94
C ALA A 447 -15.31 -3.32 1.99
N ILE A 448 -15.59 -3.95 3.14
CA ILE A 448 -16.81 -4.76 3.32
C ILE A 448 -18.05 -3.88 3.34
N VAL A 449 -18.03 -2.73 4.04
CA VAL A 449 -19.16 -1.77 4.01
C VAL A 449 -19.40 -1.28 2.59
N ALA A 450 -18.35 -0.91 1.85
CA ALA A 450 -18.46 -0.39 0.48
C ALA A 450 -19.11 -1.39 -0.50
N GLN A 451 -18.96 -2.70 -0.26
CA GLN A 451 -19.64 -3.74 -1.07
C GLN A 451 -21.17 -3.74 -0.92
N HIS A 452 -21.67 -3.20 0.21
CA HIS A 452 -23.10 -3.14 0.52
C HIS A 452 -23.67 -1.72 0.44
N ASP A 453 -22.85 -0.70 0.71
CA ASP A 453 -23.19 0.73 0.66
C ASP A 453 -22.10 1.52 -0.11
N PRO A 454 -22.02 1.36 -1.45
CA PRO A 454 -21.03 2.06 -2.25
C PRO A 454 -21.22 3.59 -2.22
N ALA A 455 -22.42 4.08 -1.94
CA ALA A 455 -22.67 5.50 -1.81
C ALA A 455 -21.96 6.09 -0.59
N TRP A 456 -21.93 5.39 0.54
CA TRP A 456 -21.18 5.79 1.74
C TRP A 456 -19.67 5.87 1.46
N ALA A 457 -19.13 4.93 0.69
CA ALA A 457 -17.69 4.87 0.35
C ALA A 457 -17.30 5.77 -0.84
N SER A 458 -18.20 6.57 -1.39
CA SER A 458 -17.87 7.54 -2.45
C SER A 458 -17.03 8.70 -1.92
N ASP A 459 -16.25 9.35 -2.79
CA ASP A 459 -15.43 10.51 -2.41
C ASP A 459 -16.24 11.69 -1.88
N ALA A 460 -17.48 11.85 -2.36
CA ALA A 460 -18.42 12.83 -1.84
C ALA A 460 -18.90 12.54 -0.40
N ARG A 461 -18.72 11.31 0.07
CA ARG A 461 -19.09 10.90 1.43
C ARG A 461 -17.82 10.61 2.24
N TYR A 462 -17.47 9.37 2.49
CA TYR A 462 -16.34 9.02 3.36
C TYR A 462 -15.15 8.42 2.62
N GLY A 463 -15.29 8.14 1.31
CA GLY A 463 -14.23 7.59 0.47
C GLY A 463 -12.96 8.43 0.45
N GLY A 464 -13.11 9.76 0.41
CA GLY A 464 -11.98 10.68 0.48
C GLY A 464 -11.15 10.50 1.77
N MET A 465 -11.80 10.37 2.95
CA MET A 465 -11.10 10.14 4.21
C MET A 465 -10.43 8.76 4.27
N LEU A 466 -11.10 7.72 3.75
CA LEU A 466 -10.51 6.38 3.64
C LEU A 466 -9.26 6.38 2.77
N LYS A 467 -9.27 7.09 1.65
CA LYS A 467 -8.08 7.27 0.80
C LYS A 467 -6.95 7.98 1.53
N LEU A 468 -7.26 8.94 2.41
CA LEU A 468 -6.24 9.61 3.21
C LEU A 468 -5.58 8.66 4.22
N LEU A 469 -6.33 7.77 4.87
CA LEU A 469 -5.77 6.76 5.77
C LEU A 469 -4.84 5.80 5.02
N VAL A 470 -5.26 5.33 3.83
CA VAL A 470 -4.42 4.48 2.99
C VAL A 470 -3.16 5.22 2.53
N LYS A 471 -3.28 6.50 2.13
CA LYS A 471 -2.14 7.32 1.72
C LYS A 471 -1.22 7.70 2.88
N ASP A 472 -1.74 7.82 4.09
CA ASP A 472 -0.88 8.05 5.25
C ASP A 472 0.07 6.89 5.48
N ALA A 473 -0.45 5.67 5.51
CA ALA A 473 0.36 4.47 5.68
C ALA A 473 1.24 4.18 4.46
N ASN A 474 0.65 4.16 3.26
CA ASN A 474 1.37 3.86 2.02
C ASN A 474 0.82 4.70 0.86
N ASN A 475 1.32 5.92 0.72
CA ASN A 475 0.93 6.80 -0.38
C ASN A 475 1.38 6.22 -1.73
N TYR A 476 0.41 6.00 -2.61
CA TYR A 476 0.62 5.48 -3.97
C TYR A 476 0.58 6.55 -5.07
N ASP A 477 0.35 7.80 -4.69
CA ASP A 477 0.20 8.94 -5.60
C ASP A 477 1.39 9.89 -5.44
N ARG A 478 2.28 9.92 -6.42
CA ARG A 478 3.46 10.80 -6.38
C ARG A 478 3.12 12.29 -6.52
N GLY A 479 1.89 12.62 -6.87
CA GLY A 479 1.36 13.99 -6.88
C GLY A 479 0.82 14.44 -5.53
N GLU A 480 0.60 13.52 -4.58
CA GLU A 480 0.17 13.84 -3.22
C GLU A 480 1.32 14.49 -2.44
N THR A 481 1.04 15.63 -1.82
CA THR A 481 2.04 16.43 -1.11
C THR A 481 1.91 16.40 0.41
N ARG A 482 0.85 15.77 0.92
CA ARG A 482 0.61 15.64 2.38
C ARG A 482 1.35 14.48 3.00
N PHE A 483 1.58 13.41 2.24
CA PHE A 483 2.14 12.15 2.73
C PHE A 483 3.37 11.76 1.92
N PRO A 484 4.41 11.17 2.53
CA PRO A 484 5.52 10.61 1.79
C PRO A 484 5.05 9.38 0.98
N PHE A 485 5.73 9.11 -0.12
CA PHE A 485 5.44 7.94 -0.96
C PHE A 485 5.83 6.65 -0.22
N LEU A 486 4.90 5.68 -0.13
CA LEU A 486 5.07 4.38 0.53
C LEU A 486 5.70 4.45 1.93
N ARG A 487 5.15 5.30 2.84
CA ARG A 487 5.72 5.52 4.18
C ARG A 487 6.16 4.27 4.91
N ASN A 488 5.26 3.29 5.06
CA ASN A 488 5.52 2.09 5.86
C ASN A 488 6.15 0.95 5.04
N PHE A 489 6.08 1.01 3.71
CA PHE A 489 6.58 -0.06 2.86
C PHE A 489 7.89 0.31 2.20
N ASP A 490 8.95 -0.39 2.56
CA ASP A 490 10.25 -0.27 1.94
C ASP A 490 10.26 -1.04 0.61
N ALA A 491 10.24 -0.31 -0.48
CA ALA A 491 10.17 -0.90 -1.82
C ALA A 491 11.36 -1.81 -2.14
N TYR A 492 12.55 -1.55 -1.58
CA TYR A 492 13.74 -2.34 -1.85
C TYR A 492 13.86 -3.55 -0.91
N ALA A 493 13.52 -3.40 0.37
CA ALA A 493 13.46 -4.52 1.31
C ALA A 493 12.27 -5.45 1.02
N GLY A 494 11.20 -4.93 0.41
CA GLY A 494 10.02 -5.67 -0.02
C GLY A 494 9.04 -6.00 1.08
N HIS A 495 9.12 -5.31 2.21
CA HIS A 495 8.21 -5.43 3.36
C HIS A 495 8.09 -4.09 4.10
N GLY A 496 7.18 -4.03 5.06
CA GLY A 496 7.00 -2.86 5.90
C GLY A 496 8.08 -2.68 6.97
N TRP A 497 8.06 -1.50 7.60
CA TRP A 497 8.75 -1.21 8.85
C TRP A 497 7.76 -0.61 9.84
N ALA A 498 7.68 -1.19 11.03
CA ALA A 498 6.69 -0.82 12.05
C ALA A 498 7.06 0.47 12.80
N SER A 499 8.35 0.65 13.16
CA SER A 499 8.76 1.81 13.97
C SER A 499 8.92 3.08 13.14
N GLY A 500 8.28 4.17 13.58
CA GLY A 500 8.41 5.48 12.91
C GLY A 500 9.80 6.08 13.01
N HIS A 501 10.55 5.78 14.04
CA HIS A 501 11.85 6.42 14.32
C HIS A 501 13.07 5.55 14.04
N ALA A 502 12.94 4.22 13.86
CA ALA A 502 14.08 3.30 13.68
C ALA A 502 15.20 3.49 14.73
N GLY A 503 14.84 3.83 15.95
CA GLY A 503 15.78 4.23 17.02
C GLY A 503 16.36 3.03 17.79
N PHE A 504 16.82 1.97 17.11
CA PHE A 504 17.31 0.74 17.73
C PHE A 504 18.68 0.37 17.19
N ALA A 505 19.52 -0.26 18.03
CA ALA A 505 20.83 -0.77 17.64
C ALA A 505 20.74 -1.80 16.49
N HIS A 506 19.62 -2.52 16.40
CA HIS A 506 19.34 -3.52 15.35
C HIS A 506 18.67 -2.93 14.10
N GLY A 507 18.50 -1.58 14.04
CA GLY A 507 17.75 -0.89 12.99
C GLY A 507 16.23 -0.99 13.18
N ASN A 508 15.46 -0.66 12.16
CA ASN A 508 14.01 -0.78 12.18
C ASN A 508 13.55 -2.26 12.20
N ASN A 509 12.30 -2.48 12.53
CA ASN A 509 11.72 -3.82 12.63
C ASN A 509 10.32 -3.90 12.02
N GLU A 510 9.90 -5.12 11.72
CA GLU A 510 8.53 -5.48 11.37
C GLU A 510 8.13 -6.69 12.21
N GLU A 511 7.16 -6.52 13.12
CA GLU A 511 6.69 -7.59 13.99
C GLU A 511 5.64 -8.46 13.30
N SER A 512 4.56 -7.85 12.84
CA SER A 512 3.37 -8.53 12.33
C SER A 512 3.31 -8.48 10.80
N SER A 513 4.03 -9.39 10.14
CA SER A 513 4.03 -9.50 8.68
C SER A 513 2.61 -9.73 8.10
N SER A 514 1.76 -10.45 8.82
CA SER A 514 0.39 -10.76 8.42
C SER A 514 -0.54 -9.55 8.52
N GLU A 515 -0.31 -8.61 9.44
CA GLU A 515 -1.04 -7.33 9.47
C GLU A 515 -0.59 -6.39 8.34
N GLY A 516 0.71 -6.41 7.98
CA GLY A 516 1.19 -5.74 6.76
C GLY A 516 0.53 -6.30 5.49
N MET A 517 0.38 -7.62 5.42
CA MET A 517 -0.34 -8.29 4.33
C MET A 517 -1.85 -8.00 4.35
N MET A 518 -2.45 -7.87 5.52
CA MET A 518 -3.85 -7.45 5.69
C MET A 518 -4.06 -6.04 5.13
N PHE A 519 -3.14 -5.10 5.37
CA PHE A 519 -3.19 -3.76 4.75
C PHE A 519 -3.19 -3.83 3.22
N ALA A 520 -2.31 -4.66 2.64
CA ALA A 520 -2.26 -4.85 1.19
C ALA A 520 -3.58 -5.43 0.66
N THR A 521 -4.14 -6.43 1.34
CA THR A 521 -5.47 -7.01 1.04
C THR A 521 -6.58 -5.96 1.11
N ALA A 522 -6.57 -5.12 2.15
CA ALA A 522 -7.53 -4.03 2.33
C ALA A 522 -7.47 -3.03 1.17
N ALA A 523 -6.27 -2.66 0.73
CA ALA A 523 -6.09 -1.75 -0.41
C ALA A 523 -6.62 -2.36 -1.72
N VAL A 524 -6.42 -3.66 -1.96
CA VAL A 524 -7.02 -4.35 -3.13
C VAL A 524 -8.53 -4.32 -3.06
N LEU A 525 -9.12 -4.75 -1.95
CA LEU A 525 -10.58 -4.87 -1.80
C LEU A 525 -11.27 -3.51 -1.80
N LEU A 526 -10.72 -2.51 -1.10
CA LEU A 526 -11.27 -1.16 -1.07
C LEU A 526 -11.13 -0.47 -2.44
N GLY A 527 -9.97 -0.60 -3.10
CA GLY A 527 -9.74 -0.11 -4.45
C GLY A 527 -10.71 -0.70 -5.47
N GLN A 528 -11.00 -2.02 -5.36
CA GLN A 528 -12.02 -2.69 -6.18
C GLN A 528 -13.44 -2.18 -5.89
N ALA A 529 -13.80 -2.00 -4.61
CA ALA A 529 -15.14 -1.58 -4.21
C ALA A 529 -15.42 -0.10 -4.56
N THR A 530 -14.40 0.75 -4.55
CA THR A 530 -14.52 2.19 -4.85
C THR A 530 -14.15 2.55 -6.29
N GLY A 531 -13.64 1.60 -7.08
CA GLY A 531 -13.17 1.83 -8.45
C GLY A 531 -11.81 2.57 -8.52
N ASP A 532 -11.07 2.70 -7.39
CA ASP A 532 -9.73 3.27 -7.35
C ASP A 532 -8.69 2.23 -7.78
N THR A 533 -8.42 2.22 -9.09
CA THR A 533 -7.49 1.24 -9.68
C THR A 533 -6.05 1.46 -9.24
N ALA A 534 -5.64 2.69 -8.91
CA ALA A 534 -4.30 2.99 -8.44
C ALA A 534 -4.07 2.43 -7.03
N MET A 535 -5.06 2.58 -6.12
CA MET A 535 -5.06 1.95 -4.80
C MET A 535 -5.02 0.43 -4.91
N ARG A 536 -5.87 -0.15 -5.78
CA ARG A 536 -5.89 -1.60 -6.03
C ARG A 536 -4.53 -2.12 -6.50
N ASP A 537 -3.93 -1.47 -7.50
CA ASP A 537 -2.67 -1.91 -8.10
C ASP A 537 -1.49 -1.73 -7.13
N MET A 538 -1.53 -0.69 -6.29
CA MET A 538 -0.61 -0.57 -5.15
C MET A 538 -0.80 -1.75 -4.18
N GLY A 539 -2.02 -2.05 -3.77
CA GLY A 539 -2.31 -3.19 -2.90
C GLY A 539 -1.81 -4.51 -3.48
N ILE A 540 -1.96 -4.75 -4.79
CA ILE A 540 -1.43 -5.92 -5.49
C ILE A 540 0.10 -5.93 -5.45
N TYR A 541 0.76 -4.78 -5.67
CA TYR A 541 2.22 -4.67 -5.58
C TYR A 541 2.73 -5.00 -4.18
N LEU A 542 2.12 -4.42 -3.14
CA LEU A 542 2.47 -4.72 -1.75
C LEU A 542 2.25 -6.20 -1.41
N HIS A 543 1.08 -6.74 -1.74
CA HIS A 543 0.71 -8.13 -1.45
C HIS A 543 1.68 -9.11 -2.10
N THR A 544 1.88 -9.00 -3.41
CA THR A 544 2.71 -9.94 -4.17
C THR A 544 4.19 -9.88 -3.78
N THR A 545 4.68 -8.68 -3.44
CA THR A 545 6.07 -8.50 -2.98
C THR A 545 6.25 -9.07 -1.57
N GLN A 546 5.31 -8.77 -0.66
CA GLN A 546 5.35 -9.30 0.71
C GLN A 546 5.18 -10.82 0.76
N GLU A 547 4.35 -11.42 -0.10
CA GLU A 547 4.25 -12.89 -0.23
C GLU A 547 5.63 -13.52 -0.40
N SER A 548 6.45 -12.99 -1.31
CA SER A 548 7.82 -13.48 -1.52
C SER A 548 8.73 -13.22 -0.32
N THR A 549 8.66 -12.06 0.31
CA THR A 549 9.53 -11.72 1.45
C THR A 549 9.13 -12.44 2.72
N ILE A 550 7.85 -12.61 3.00
CA ILE A 550 7.36 -13.37 4.16
C ILE A 550 7.82 -14.82 4.07
N ALA A 551 7.63 -15.46 2.91
CA ALA A 551 8.06 -16.84 2.70
C ALA A 551 9.58 -17.01 2.90
N GLN A 552 10.41 -16.01 2.54
CA GLN A 552 11.88 -16.08 2.64
C GLN A 552 12.41 -15.63 4.01
N TYR A 553 11.84 -14.55 4.59
CA TYR A 553 12.48 -13.85 5.72
C TYR A 553 11.81 -14.14 7.07
N TRP A 554 10.54 -14.61 7.08
CA TRP A 554 9.84 -15.04 8.29
C TRP A 554 9.73 -16.54 8.44
N PHE A 555 9.67 -17.28 7.31
CA PHE A 555 9.49 -18.74 7.30
C PHE A 555 10.67 -19.50 6.69
N ASP A 556 11.63 -18.82 6.08
CA ASP A 556 12.82 -19.42 5.43
C ASP A 556 12.53 -20.67 4.59
N LYS A 557 11.44 -20.63 3.82
CA LYS A 557 10.87 -21.79 3.10
C LYS A 557 11.85 -22.57 2.22
N ASP A 558 13.00 -21.98 1.88
CA ASP A 558 14.03 -22.59 1.03
C ASP A 558 15.28 -22.98 1.84
N ASP A 559 15.28 -22.87 3.18
CA ASP A 559 16.41 -23.08 4.09
C ASP A 559 17.68 -22.33 3.65
N ALA A 560 17.54 -21.07 3.24
CA ALA A 560 18.60 -20.31 2.57
C ALA A 560 18.87 -18.91 3.16
N VAL A 561 18.14 -18.54 4.19
CA VAL A 561 18.23 -17.22 4.84
C VAL A 561 18.70 -17.37 6.28
N PHE A 562 18.07 -18.23 7.06
CA PHE A 562 18.44 -18.41 8.45
C PHE A 562 19.80 -19.08 8.59
N PRO A 563 20.66 -18.62 9.52
CA PRO A 563 21.93 -19.29 9.77
C PRO A 563 21.71 -20.74 10.23
N SER A 564 22.54 -21.66 9.78
CA SER A 564 22.39 -23.10 10.06
C SER A 564 22.44 -23.47 11.54
N ASN A 565 22.95 -22.59 12.41
CA ASN A 565 22.96 -22.73 13.86
C ASN A 565 21.83 -21.97 14.58
N PHE A 566 20.98 -21.26 13.87
CA PHE A 566 19.71 -20.75 14.37
C PHE A 566 18.70 -21.90 14.37
N ARG A 567 18.02 -22.11 15.49
CA ARG A 567 17.26 -23.35 15.71
C ARG A 567 15.76 -23.24 15.47
N HIS A 568 15.30 -22.05 15.02
CA HIS A 568 13.92 -21.77 14.76
C HIS A 568 13.63 -21.79 13.26
N GLY A 569 12.56 -22.42 12.82
CA GLY A 569 12.08 -22.42 11.45
C GLY A 569 11.20 -21.22 11.12
N THR A 570 10.92 -20.37 12.11
CA THR A 570 10.18 -19.11 11.93
C THR A 570 10.70 -18.04 12.90
N VAL A 571 10.38 -16.79 12.62
CA VAL A 571 10.71 -15.65 13.49
C VAL A 571 9.47 -14.83 13.78
N GLY A 572 9.41 -14.22 14.97
CA GLY A 572 8.34 -13.28 15.33
C GLY A 572 8.55 -11.92 14.69
N MET A 573 9.81 -11.44 14.66
CA MET A 573 10.18 -10.12 14.12
C MET A 573 11.38 -10.21 13.18
N VAL A 574 11.28 -9.44 12.09
CA VAL A 574 12.40 -9.16 11.19
C VAL A 574 12.97 -7.78 11.52
N TRP A 575 14.29 -7.67 11.63
CA TRP A 575 15.04 -6.46 11.97
C TRP A 575 15.99 -6.06 10.83
N GLY A 576 16.41 -4.79 10.80
CA GLY A 576 17.47 -4.38 9.90
C GLY A 576 18.72 -5.27 9.99
N ALA A 577 19.16 -5.59 11.22
CA ALA A 577 20.33 -6.41 11.49
C ALA A 577 20.10 -7.94 11.33
N GLY A 578 18.88 -8.43 11.34
CA GLY A 578 18.66 -9.87 11.42
C GLY A 578 17.19 -10.25 11.59
N ALA A 579 16.92 -11.25 12.43
CA ALA A 579 15.57 -11.60 12.85
C ALA A 579 15.55 -12.31 14.20
N SER A 580 14.43 -12.22 14.91
CA SER A 580 14.28 -12.74 16.25
C SER A 580 13.05 -13.63 16.43
N TYR A 581 13.22 -14.73 17.15
CA TYR A 581 12.15 -15.55 17.70
C TYR A 581 11.63 -14.90 18.99
N SER A 582 10.94 -13.78 18.82
CA SER A 582 10.37 -12.97 19.91
C SER A 582 9.31 -12.02 19.37
N THR A 583 8.51 -11.43 20.27
CA THR A 583 7.67 -10.26 20.03
C THR A 583 8.09 -9.15 20.99
N TRP A 584 7.50 -7.96 20.86
CA TRP A 584 7.78 -6.85 21.76
C TRP A 584 7.27 -7.07 23.20
N TRP A 585 6.27 -7.90 23.39
CA TRP A 585 5.46 -7.92 24.61
C TRP A 585 5.34 -9.31 25.26
N THR A 586 5.73 -10.40 24.58
CA THR A 586 5.61 -11.75 25.13
C THR A 586 6.76 -12.66 24.75
N ALA A 587 6.99 -13.68 25.57
CA ALA A 587 7.86 -14.81 25.29
C ALA A 587 7.07 -16.11 25.04
N ASN A 588 5.73 -16.04 25.01
CA ASN A 588 4.84 -17.17 24.77
C ASN A 588 4.97 -17.65 23.31
N PRO A 589 5.34 -18.93 23.06
CA PRO A 589 5.47 -19.45 21.70
C PRO A 589 4.21 -19.30 20.84
N GLU A 590 3.02 -19.43 21.42
CA GLU A 590 1.75 -19.30 20.69
C GLU A 590 1.61 -17.93 20.07
N GLU A 591 1.97 -16.87 20.79
CA GLU A 591 1.89 -15.51 20.34
C GLU A 591 3.07 -15.13 19.43
N ILE A 592 4.28 -15.66 19.67
CA ILE A 592 5.44 -15.47 18.79
C ILE A 592 5.17 -16.01 17.38
N HIS A 593 4.55 -17.19 17.29
CA HIS A 593 4.14 -17.73 15.98
C HIS A 593 2.89 -17.02 15.44
N GLY A 594 1.88 -16.84 16.29
CA GLY A 594 0.56 -16.30 15.93
C GLY A 594 0.59 -14.85 15.44
N ILE A 595 1.57 -14.05 15.86
CA ILE A 595 1.66 -12.64 15.44
C ILE A 595 1.84 -12.48 13.92
N ASN A 596 2.39 -13.51 13.24
CA ASN A 596 2.54 -13.57 11.80
C ASN A 596 1.42 -14.37 11.10
N MET A 597 0.34 -14.67 11.80
CA MET A 597 -0.84 -15.35 11.27
C MET A 597 -2.08 -14.47 11.27
N LEU A 598 -2.24 -13.63 12.30
CA LEU A 598 -3.42 -12.74 12.47
C LEU A 598 -3.30 -11.43 11.67
N PRO A 599 -4.44 -10.89 11.23
CA PRO A 599 -5.77 -11.50 11.20
C PRO A 599 -5.89 -12.48 10.03
N ILE A 600 -6.63 -13.58 10.23
CA ILE A 600 -6.98 -14.46 9.11
C ILE A 600 -8.04 -13.77 8.25
N THR A 601 -7.75 -13.64 6.96
CA THR A 601 -8.62 -12.96 5.98
C THR A 601 -8.62 -13.70 4.66
N GLY A 602 -9.49 -13.30 3.73
CA GLY A 602 -9.43 -13.81 2.36
C GLY A 602 -8.14 -13.47 1.58
N GLY A 603 -7.27 -12.65 2.17
CA GLY A 603 -5.91 -12.39 1.68
C GLY A 603 -4.86 -13.33 2.25
N SER A 604 -5.15 -14.10 3.31
CA SER A 604 -4.20 -15.03 3.94
C SER A 604 -3.94 -16.31 3.13
N LEU A 605 -4.60 -16.47 1.98
CA LEU A 605 -4.50 -17.68 1.14
C LEU A 605 -3.11 -17.92 0.55
N TYR A 606 -2.24 -16.89 0.49
CA TYR A 606 -0.87 -16.97 -0.05
C TYR A 606 0.02 -17.97 0.69
N HIS A 607 -0.21 -18.20 1.96
CA HIS A 607 0.56 -19.17 2.75
C HIS A 607 0.49 -20.61 2.19
N ALA A 608 -0.51 -20.92 1.40
CA ALA A 608 -0.66 -22.27 0.83
C ALA A 608 0.45 -22.69 -0.16
N ASP A 609 1.30 -21.77 -0.60
CA ASP A 609 2.46 -22.07 -1.44
C ASP A 609 3.56 -22.84 -0.71
N TYR A 610 3.54 -22.84 0.64
CA TYR A 610 4.53 -23.51 1.48
C TYR A 610 3.87 -24.29 2.63
N LYS A 611 2.97 -25.24 2.28
CA LYS A 611 2.22 -26.06 3.23
C LYS A 611 3.10 -26.89 4.18
N ALA A 612 4.26 -27.33 3.70
CA ALA A 612 5.22 -28.07 4.54
C ALA A 612 5.73 -27.18 5.69
N ASP A 613 6.00 -25.90 5.40
CA ASP A 613 6.49 -24.96 6.39
C ASP A 613 5.38 -24.58 7.38
N ILE A 614 4.11 -24.49 6.96
CA ILE A 614 2.97 -24.36 7.86
C ILE A 614 2.96 -25.51 8.88
N LEU A 615 3.07 -26.75 8.44
CA LEU A 615 3.07 -27.90 9.32
C LEU A 615 4.29 -27.93 10.22
N GLN A 616 5.48 -27.56 9.70
CA GLN A 616 6.70 -27.44 10.50
C GLN A 616 6.54 -26.36 11.58
N ASN A 617 6.01 -25.18 11.21
CA ASN A 617 5.74 -24.08 12.12
C ASN A 617 4.81 -24.50 13.28
N ILE A 618 3.70 -25.15 12.99
CA ILE A 618 2.77 -25.67 14.01
C ILE A 618 3.43 -26.73 14.90
N ASN A 619 4.27 -27.61 14.34
CA ASN A 619 4.98 -28.63 15.10
C ASN A 619 6.04 -28.00 16.03
N GLU A 620 6.77 -26.99 15.55
CA GLU A 620 7.73 -26.23 16.35
C GLU A 620 7.02 -25.47 17.48
N LEU A 621 5.91 -24.77 17.17
CA LEU A 621 5.09 -24.10 18.17
C LEU A 621 4.73 -25.06 19.30
N ARG A 622 4.17 -26.23 18.98
CA ARG A 622 3.75 -27.24 19.97
C ARG A 622 4.90 -27.82 20.76
N ALA A 623 6.06 -28.01 20.15
CA ALA A 623 7.27 -28.46 20.83
C ALA A 623 7.76 -27.39 21.82
N ASN A 624 7.79 -26.12 21.42
CA ASN A 624 8.21 -25.00 22.26
C ASN A 624 7.20 -24.69 23.38
N ASN A 625 5.91 -24.89 23.12
CA ASN A 625 4.82 -24.69 24.10
C ASN A 625 4.67 -25.86 25.09
N GLY A 626 5.29 -26.98 24.80
CA GLY A 626 5.16 -28.22 25.59
C GLY A 626 3.81 -28.92 25.46
N GLY A 627 3.05 -28.60 24.40
CA GLY A 627 1.73 -29.18 24.10
C GLY A 627 0.92 -28.39 23.11
N THR A 628 -0.36 -28.73 23.02
CA THR A 628 -1.31 -28.03 22.15
C THR A 628 -1.58 -26.61 22.65
N GLU A 629 -1.83 -25.71 21.72
CA GLU A 629 -2.12 -24.30 21.92
C GLU A 629 -3.40 -24.06 22.76
N VAL A 630 -3.34 -23.00 23.56
CA VAL A 630 -4.46 -22.46 24.36
C VAL A 630 -4.76 -21.04 23.93
N GLU A 631 -3.73 -20.16 23.94
CA GLU A 631 -3.86 -18.79 23.47
C GLU A 631 -3.91 -18.75 21.96
N TRP A 632 -4.72 -17.87 21.40
CA TRP A 632 -4.93 -17.68 19.95
C TRP A 632 -5.16 -18.96 19.15
N LYS A 633 -5.73 -19.94 19.79
CA LYS A 633 -5.99 -21.26 19.21
C LYS A 633 -6.87 -21.17 17.94
N ASP A 634 -7.81 -20.24 17.90
CA ASP A 634 -8.62 -19.96 16.71
C ASP A 634 -7.75 -19.53 15.53
N VAL A 635 -6.84 -18.57 15.71
CA VAL A 635 -5.91 -18.08 14.68
C VAL A 635 -4.99 -19.21 14.21
N ILE A 636 -4.35 -19.91 15.15
CA ILE A 636 -3.42 -21.00 14.87
C ILE A 636 -4.12 -22.15 14.13
N THR A 637 -5.36 -22.48 14.52
CA THR A 637 -6.14 -23.53 13.86
C THR A 637 -6.58 -23.11 12.47
N GLN A 638 -6.97 -21.84 12.26
CA GLN A 638 -7.28 -21.30 10.93
C GLN A 638 -6.05 -21.29 10.01
N PHE A 639 -4.87 -20.99 10.54
CA PHE A 639 -3.62 -21.07 9.80
C PHE A 639 -3.28 -22.52 9.41
N LEU A 640 -3.40 -23.48 10.35
CA LEU A 640 -3.24 -24.91 10.07
C LEU A 640 -4.14 -25.39 8.93
N ALA A 641 -5.37 -24.84 8.85
CA ALA A 641 -6.33 -25.22 7.81
C ALA A 641 -5.87 -24.93 6.38
N LEU A 642 -4.90 -24.04 6.19
CA LEU A 642 -4.29 -23.77 4.87
C LEU A 642 -3.44 -24.94 4.38
N ALA A 643 -3.00 -25.83 5.29
CA ALA A 643 -2.20 -27.03 4.97
C ALA A 643 -3.01 -28.33 5.20
N ASP A 644 -3.71 -28.45 6.33
CA ASP A 644 -4.51 -29.61 6.70
C ASP A 644 -5.86 -29.20 7.31
N PRO A 645 -6.88 -28.91 6.45
CA PRO A 645 -8.20 -28.46 6.91
C PRO A 645 -8.93 -29.47 7.78
N ALA A 646 -8.77 -30.78 7.51
CA ALA A 646 -9.44 -31.83 8.26
C ALA A 646 -8.91 -31.93 9.71
N GLN A 647 -7.59 -31.88 9.88
CA GLN A 647 -6.96 -31.81 11.18
C GLN A 647 -7.38 -30.55 11.94
N ALA A 648 -7.36 -29.40 11.28
CA ALA A 648 -7.73 -28.12 11.85
C ALA A 648 -9.17 -28.12 12.36
N LEU A 649 -10.13 -28.57 11.55
CA LEU A 649 -11.54 -28.65 11.94
C LEU A 649 -11.76 -29.63 13.10
N ALA A 650 -11.05 -30.76 13.11
CA ALA A 650 -11.14 -31.74 14.20
C ALA A 650 -10.60 -31.20 15.54
N GLN A 651 -9.66 -30.27 15.51
CA GLN A 651 -9.09 -29.62 16.70
C GLN A 651 -9.88 -28.40 17.18
N TYR A 652 -10.79 -27.88 16.36
CA TYR A 652 -11.64 -26.74 16.69
C TYR A 652 -12.76 -27.12 17.63
N GLY A 653 -12.54 -26.87 18.93
CA GLY A 653 -13.51 -27.22 19.99
C GLY A 653 -14.64 -26.21 20.16
N SER A 654 -15.68 -26.60 20.90
CA SER A 654 -16.87 -25.77 21.23
C SER A 654 -16.62 -24.92 22.45
N GLY A 655 -15.83 -24.30 22.84
CA GLY A 655 -15.59 -23.53 24.10
C GLY A 655 -14.42 -22.60 23.98
N LEU A 656 -13.98 -22.39 22.76
CA LEU A 656 -12.82 -21.62 22.43
C LEU A 656 -13.11 -20.11 22.57
N GLU A 657 -12.29 -19.39 23.31
CA GLU A 657 -12.30 -17.93 23.28
C GLU A 657 -11.42 -17.47 22.10
N PRO A 658 -12.02 -16.78 21.11
CA PRO A 658 -11.25 -16.28 19.97
C PRO A 658 -10.34 -15.11 20.37
N GLU A 659 -9.28 -14.93 19.58
CA GLU A 659 -8.47 -13.71 19.63
C GLU A 659 -9.37 -12.47 19.46
N SER A 660 -8.99 -11.32 20.02
CA SER A 660 -9.87 -10.15 20.14
C SER A 660 -10.33 -9.57 18.79
N GLY A 661 -9.54 -9.77 17.71
CA GLY A 661 -9.85 -9.36 16.33
C GLY A 661 -10.59 -10.43 15.53
N ASP A 662 -10.92 -11.58 16.12
CA ASP A 662 -11.65 -12.66 15.46
C ASP A 662 -12.94 -13.05 16.24
N SER A 663 -13.72 -13.98 15.70
CA SER A 663 -14.94 -14.50 16.28
C SER A 663 -15.11 -15.99 16.01
N ARG A 664 -15.89 -16.65 16.87
CA ARG A 664 -16.19 -18.07 16.69
C ARG A 664 -16.87 -18.36 15.35
N ALA A 665 -17.76 -17.49 14.92
CA ALA A 665 -18.48 -17.65 13.67
C ALA A 665 -17.53 -17.52 12.46
N HIS A 666 -16.59 -16.58 12.47
CA HIS A 666 -15.62 -16.43 11.38
C HIS A 666 -14.67 -17.63 11.32
N ALA A 667 -14.10 -18.03 12.45
CA ALA A 667 -13.21 -19.19 12.51
C ALA A 667 -13.93 -20.49 12.06
N TYR A 668 -15.14 -20.74 12.53
CA TYR A 668 -15.92 -21.90 12.12
C TYR A 668 -16.26 -21.88 10.64
N HIS A 669 -16.62 -20.72 10.09
CA HIS A 669 -16.86 -20.53 8.67
C HIS A 669 -15.61 -20.85 7.83
N TRP A 670 -14.43 -20.31 8.23
CA TRP A 670 -13.16 -20.54 7.55
C TRP A 670 -12.80 -22.01 7.51
N LEU A 671 -12.82 -22.68 8.68
CA LEU A 671 -12.46 -24.07 8.82
C LEU A 671 -13.34 -25.02 8.04
N THR A 672 -14.67 -24.83 8.12
CA THR A 672 -15.62 -25.66 7.37
C THR A 672 -15.55 -25.42 5.87
N SER A 673 -15.22 -24.20 5.44
CA SER A 673 -15.06 -23.87 4.01
C SER A 673 -13.83 -24.58 3.43
N LEU A 674 -12.68 -24.49 4.09
CA LEU A 674 -11.46 -25.17 3.64
C LEU A 674 -11.59 -26.71 3.76
N ASP A 675 -12.24 -27.22 4.81
CA ASP A 675 -12.48 -28.66 4.89
C ASP A 675 -13.38 -29.17 3.74
N THR A 676 -14.35 -28.37 3.30
CA THR A 676 -15.24 -28.75 2.21
C THR A 676 -14.58 -28.63 0.85
N TYR A 677 -13.95 -27.49 0.56
CA TYR A 677 -13.46 -27.14 -0.77
C TYR A 677 -11.97 -27.45 -0.97
N GLY A 678 -11.23 -27.70 0.10
CA GLY A 678 -9.80 -27.96 0.10
C GLY A 678 -8.95 -26.71 0.31
N THR A 679 -7.65 -26.89 0.18
CA THR A 679 -6.64 -25.84 0.35
C THR A 679 -6.48 -25.01 -0.92
N PRO A 680 -5.96 -23.76 -0.84
CA PRO A 680 -5.69 -22.96 -2.04
C PRO A 680 -4.76 -23.66 -3.04
N ASP A 681 -5.08 -23.49 -4.33
CA ASP A 681 -4.29 -23.95 -5.47
C ASP A 681 -3.82 -22.74 -6.29
N THR A 682 -2.64 -22.24 -5.97
CA THR A 682 -2.03 -21.04 -6.57
C THR A 682 -1.50 -21.28 -7.98
N SER A 683 -1.51 -22.53 -8.47
CA SER A 683 -1.15 -22.84 -9.85
C SER A 683 -2.15 -22.33 -10.89
N VAL A 684 -3.33 -21.87 -10.45
CA VAL A 684 -4.40 -21.35 -11.32
C VAL A 684 -4.82 -19.95 -10.85
N THR A 685 -4.65 -19.00 -11.73
CA THR A 685 -5.06 -17.59 -11.55
C THR A 685 -6.32 -17.25 -12.30
N ALA A 686 -6.82 -16.02 -12.19
CA ALA A 686 -7.94 -15.53 -12.97
C ALA A 686 -7.68 -14.12 -13.54
N ASN A 687 -8.50 -13.72 -14.51
CA ASN A 687 -8.45 -12.38 -15.13
C ASN A 687 -9.08 -11.27 -14.26
N VAL A 688 -9.26 -11.52 -12.98
CA VAL A 688 -9.70 -10.55 -11.97
C VAL A 688 -8.88 -10.71 -10.70
N PRO A 689 -8.60 -9.63 -9.95
CA PRO A 689 -7.78 -9.73 -8.74
C PRO A 689 -8.52 -10.37 -7.55
N THR A 690 -9.84 -10.44 -7.60
CA THR A 690 -10.69 -10.96 -6.53
C THR A 690 -11.12 -12.39 -6.81
N HIS A 691 -10.19 -13.32 -6.71
CA HIS A 691 -10.41 -14.74 -6.99
C HIS A 691 -9.63 -15.66 -6.04
N ALA A 692 -10.00 -16.91 -6.03
CA ALA A 692 -9.20 -18.02 -5.51
C ALA A 692 -9.60 -19.33 -6.21
N VAL A 693 -8.70 -20.30 -6.24
CA VAL A 693 -8.99 -21.68 -6.58
C VAL A 693 -8.66 -22.54 -5.37
N LEU A 694 -9.59 -23.37 -4.96
CA LEU A 694 -9.42 -24.32 -3.86
C LEU A 694 -9.38 -25.74 -4.41
N SER A 695 -8.53 -26.60 -3.85
CA SER A 695 -8.37 -27.98 -4.33
C SER A 695 -8.46 -29.00 -3.20
N LYS A 696 -9.37 -29.95 -3.32
CA LYS A 696 -9.52 -31.11 -2.46
C LYS A 696 -9.34 -32.39 -3.25
N ASN A 697 -8.30 -33.18 -2.94
CA ASN A 697 -8.00 -34.42 -3.67
C ASN A 697 -7.88 -34.25 -5.20
N GLY A 698 -7.32 -33.13 -5.64
CA GLY A 698 -7.16 -32.79 -7.06
C GLY A 698 -8.41 -32.23 -7.74
N ALA A 699 -9.56 -32.14 -7.03
CA ALA A 699 -10.77 -31.55 -7.54
C ALA A 699 -10.84 -30.06 -7.19
N ARG A 700 -10.90 -29.20 -8.21
CA ARG A 700 -10.86 -27.74 -8.06
C ARG A 700 -12.24 -27.13 -7.85
N THR A 701 -12.31 -26.14 -6.96
CA THR A 701 -13.42 -25.21 -6.80
C THR A 701 -12.95 -23.81 -7.14
N TYR A 702 -13.56 -23.20 -8.14
CA TYR A 702 -13.26 -21.85 -8.64
C TYR A 702 -14.12 -20.84 -7.93
N VAL A 703 -13.54 -19.80 -7.38
CA VAL A 703 -14.21 -18.75 -6.62
C VAL A 703 -13.83 -17.40 -7.19
N ALA A 704 -14.79 -16.51 -7.38
CA ALA A 704 -14.52 -15.13 -7.78
C ALA A 704 -15.55 -14.16 -7.20
N TYR A 705 -15.09 -12.96 -6.84
CA TYR A 705 -15.94 -11.84 -6.46
C TYR A 705 -15.97 -10.79 -7.57
N ASN A 706 -17.17 -10.35 -7.94
CA ASN A 706 -17.40 -9.28 -8.90
C ASN A 706 -17.94 -8.03 -8.19
N PRO A 707 -17.14 -6.95 -8.03
CA PRO A 707 -17.61 -5.70 -7.43
C PRO A 707 -18.46 -4.85 -8.37
N GLY A 708 -18.51 -5.19 -9.67
CA GLY A 708 -19.19 -4.43 -10.70
C GLY A 708 -20.73 -4.46 -10.59
N ALA A 709 -21.40 -3.46 -11.15
CA ALA A 709 -22.86 -3.34 -11.19
C ALA A 709 -23.53 -4.23 -12.25
N ALA A 710 -22.76 -4.95 -13.07
CA ALA A 710 -23.21 -5.90 -14.06
C ALA A 710 -22.57 -7.27 -13.83
N ALA A 711 -23.24 -8.34 -14.27
CA ALA A 711 -22.64 -9.68 -14.24
C ALA A 711 -21.38 -9.74 -15.12
N ALA A 712 -20.36 -10.46 -14.64
CA ALA A 712 -19.11 -10.65 -15.33
C ALA A 712 -18.77 -12.13 -15.52
N THR A 713 -18.10 -12.45 -16.62
CA THR A 713 -17.51 -13.78 -16.82
C THR A 713 -16.04 -13.73 -16.42
N VAL A 714 -15.69 -14.45 -15.37
CA VAL A 714 -14.30 -14.62 -14.93
C VAL A 714 -13.70 -15.82 -15.64
N THR A 715 -12.53 -15.63 -16.23
CA THR A 715 -11.76 -16.67 -16.91
C THR A 715 -10.52 -17.02 -16.10
N PHE A 716 -10.35 -18.31 -15.83
CA PHE A 716 -9.18 -18.83 -15.11
C PHE A 716 -8.10 -19.29 -16.10
N SER A 717 -6.85 -19.32 -15.62
CA SER A 717 -5.69 -19.61 -16.48
C SER A 717 -5.66 -21.02 -17.05
N ASP A 718 -6.41 -21.96 -16.47
CA ASP A 718 -6.63 -23.31 -16.97
C ASP A 718 -7.80 -23.42 -17.98
N GLY A 719 -8.38 -22.30 -18.40
CA GLY A 719 -9.46 -22.22 -19.38
C GLY A 719 -10.88 -22.37 -18.80
N GLN A 720 -11.03 -22.59 -17.49
CA GLN A 720 -12.35 -22.61 -16.86
C GLN A 720 -12.95 -21.19 -16.79
N THR A 721 -14.28 -21.10 -16.83
CA THR A 721 -15.00 -19.85 -16.72
C THR A 721 -16.05 -19.91 -15.62
N LEU A 722 -16.31 -18.77 -14.97
CA LEU A 722 -17.31 -18.61 -13.94
C LEU A 722 -18.13 -17.33 -14.18
N ASN A 723 -19.45 -17.47 -14.32
CA ASN A 723 -20.32 -16.31 -14.37
C ASN A 723 -20.60 -15.81 -12.95
N VAL A 724 -20.23 -14.56 -12.69
CA VAL A 724 -20.36 -13.93 -11.38
C VAL A 724 -21.37 -12.79 -11.50
N PRO A 725 -22.54 -12.86 -10.84
CA PRO A 725 -23.52 -11.77 -10.87
C PRO A 725 -22.92 -10.46 -10.32
N ALA A 726 -23.61 -9.36 -10.57
CA ALA A 726 -23.23 -8.05 -10.05
C ALA A 726 -23.11 -8.08 -8.52
N SER A 727 -22.13 -7.40 -7.97
CA SER A 727 -21.87 -7.23 -6.51
C SER A 727 -21.94 -8.58 -5.74
N SER A 728 -21.41 -9.66 -6.32
CA SER A 728 -21.56 -11.02 -5.78
C SER A 728 -20.25 -11.79 -5.76
N THR A 729 -20.15 -12.77 -4.86
CA THR A 729 -19.19 -13.87 -4.93
C THR A 729 -19.90 -15.09 -5.52
N ALA A 730 -19.30 -15.73 -6.51
CA ALA A 730 -19.76 -17.00 -7.04
C ALA A 730 -18.67 -18.06 -6.90
N TRP A 731 -19.09 -19.33 -6.77
CA TRP A 731 -18.16 -20.46 -6.77
C TRP A 731 -18.75 -21.66 -7.48
N ARG A 732 -17.89 -22.48 -8.05
CA ARG A 732 -18.26 -23.70 -8.76
C ARG A 732 -17.18 -24.76 -8.64
N GLY A 733 -17.57 -25.94 -8.20
CA GLY A 733 -16.71 -27.12 -8.12
C GLY A 733 -17.48 -28.39 -7.78
N PRO A 734 -16.84 -29.57 -7.78
CA PRO A 734 -17.49 -30.84 -7.43
C PRO A 734 -18.04 -30.88 -6.00
N ALA A 735 -17.43 -30.15 -5.07
CA ALA A 735 -17.88 -30.08 -3.67
C ALA A 735 -19.09 -29.12 -3.47
N GLY A 736 -19.51 -28.41 -4.53
CA GLY A 736 -20.65 -27.50 -4.48
C GLY A 736 -20.48 -26.29 -5.39
N SER A 737 -21.58 -25.61 -5.62
CA SER A 737 -21.65 -24.36 -6.38
C SER A 737 -22.64 -23.42 -5.71
N GLY A 738 -22.41 -22.12 -5.81
CA GLY A 738 -23.33 -21.14 -5.25
C GLY A 738 -23.00 -19.71 -5.63
N VAL A 739 -23.84 -18.81 -5.17
CA VAL A 739 -23.68 -17.36 -5.31
C VAL A 739 -24.02 -16.71 -3.97
N ASP A 740 -23.15 -15.85 -3.51
CA ASP A 740 -23.37 -14.96 -2.39
C ASP A 740 -23.56 -13.54 -2.95
N SER A 741 -24.84 -13.12 -3.08
CA SER A 741 -25.18 -11.80 -3.61
C SER A 741 -25.22 -10.75 -2.50
N GLY A 742 -24.50 -9.65 -2.65
CA GLY A 742 -24.53 -8.51 -1.72
C GLY A 742 -25.91 -7.86 -1.55
N THR A 743 -26.83 -8.09 -2.47
CA THR A 743 -28.20 -7.56 -2.45
C THR A 743 -29.18 -8.73 -2.31
N GLY A 744 -29.48 -9.17 -1.12
CA GLY A 744 -30.41 -10.23 -0.71
C GLY A 744 -31.11 -10.97 -1.84
N GLY A 745 -30.73 -12.21 -2.10
CA GLY A 745 -30.92 -12.82 -3.34
C GLY A 745 -31.98 -13.83 -3.58
N VAL A 746 -31.97 -14.36 -4.76
CA VAL A 746 -32.79 -15.51 -5.19
C VAL A 746 -31.87 -16.72 -5.33
N THR A 747 -32.10 -17.74 -4.55
CA THR A 747 -31.43 -19.04 -4.69
C THR A 747 -31.77 -19.65 -6.05
N PRO A 748 -30.81 -20.00 -6.92
CA PRO A 748 -31.15 -20.81 -8.08
C PRO A 748 -31.45 -22.23 -7.62
N THR A 749 -32.67 -22.62 -7.78
CA THR A 749 -33.10 -24.02 -7.63
C THR A 749 -32.41 -24.85 -8.71
N THR A 750 -31.59 -25.79 -8.30
CA THR A 750 -30.94 -26.76 -9.21
C THR A 750 -32.00 -27.66 -9.80
N THR A 751 -32.48 -27.37 -10.99
CA THR A 751 -33.31 -28.29 -11.78
C THR A 751 -32.35 -29.09 -12.66
N THR A 752 -32.15 -30.34 -12.32
CA THR A 752 -31.52 -31.35 -13.19
C THR A 752 -32.43 -31.55 -14.38
N THR A 753 -32.11 -31.00 -15.54
CA THR A 753 -32.87 -31.20 -16.76
C THR A 753 -32.28 -32.37 -17.53
N THR A 754 -32.96 -33.47 -17.47
CA THR A 754 -32.80 -34.59 -18.41
C THR A 754 -33.29 -34.12 -19.77
N SER A 755 -32.43 -34.16 -20.78
CA SER A 755 -32.74 -33.78 -22.15
C SER A 755 -33.83 -34.67 -22.72
N THR A 756 -35.01 -34.11 -22.98
CA THR A 756 -35.96 -34.68 -23.92
C THR A 756 -36.26 -33.60 -24.96
N THR A 757 -35.86 -33.89 -26.19
CA THR A 757 -36.05 -33.01 -27.34
C THR A 757 -37.54 -32.94 -27.67
N THR A 758 -38.18 -31.81 -27.47
CA THR A 758 -39.50 -31.52 -28.04
C THR A 758 -39.41 -30.13 -28.67
N THR A 759 -39.56 -30.12 -29.99
CA THR A 759 -39.61 -28.90 -30.80
C THR A 759 -40.90 -28.14 -30.49
N THR A 760 -40.74 -26.97 -29.84
CA THR A 760 -41.88 -26.03 -29.70
C THR A 760 -41.44 -24.68 -30.20
N THR A 761 -42.12 -24.18 -31.20
CA THR A 761 -41.95 -22.85 -31.79
C THR A 761 -42.20 -21.78 -30.72
N THR A 762 -41.18 -21.13 -30.24
CA THR A 762 -41.31 -20.00 -29.29
C THR A 762 -41.19 -18.70 -30.05
N THR A 763 -42.25 -17.92 -30.04
CA THR A 763 -42.29 -16.53 -30.52
C THR A 763 -41.30 -15.71 -29.66
N THR A 764 -40.23 -15.31 -30.26
CA THR A 764 -39.21 -14.45 -29.63
C THR A 764 -39.76 -13.04 -29.48
N THR A 765 -40.06 -12.62 -28.26
CA THR A 765 -40.25 -11.21 -27.96
C THR A 765 -38.86 -10.59 -27.91
N THR A 766 -38.43 -10.01 -29.00
CA THR A 766 -37.22 -9.23 -29.10
C THR A 766 -37.41 -7.95 -28.29
N THR A 767 -36.59 -7.77 -27.24
CA THR A 767 -36.30 -6.43 -26.67
C THR A 767 -35.78 -5.58 -27.82
N PRO A 768 -36.34 -4.36 -28.07
CA PRO A 768 -35.87 -3.53 -29.16
C PRO A 768 -34.36 -3.26 -28.97
N PRO A 769 -33.56 -3.29 -30.04
CA PRO A 769 -32.16 -2.78 -29.96
C PRO A 769 -32.20 -1.33 -29.53
N PRO A 770 -31.19 -0.83 -28.80
CA PRO A 770 -31.14 0.55 -28.39
C PRO A 770 -31.28 1.45 -29.61
N THR A 771 -32.25 2.38 -29.55
CA THR A 771 -32.58 3.31 -30.64
C THR A 771 -31.30 4.05 -31.07
N SER A 772 -30.90 3.87 -32.33
CA SER A 772 -29.82 4.64 -32.95
C SER A 772 -30.20 6.12 -32.95
N ARG A 773 -29.35 6.97 -32.42
CA ARG A 773 -29.47 8.43 -32.47
C ARG A 773 -28.75 8.94 -33.71
N ASP A 774 -29.45 9.54 -34.64
CA ASP A 774 -28.79 10.21 -35.79
C ASP A 774 -27.96 11.41 -35.28
N ALA A 775 -26.65 11.36 -35.52
CA ALA A 775 -25.70 12.38 -35.05
C ALA A 775 -26.01 13.77 -35.65
N PHE A 776 -26.59 13.83 -36.85
CA PHE A 776 -26.87 15.06 -37.55
C PHE A 776 -28.26 15.63 -37.29
N SER A 777 -29.02 15.00 -36.44
CA SER A 777 -30.28 15.46 -35.86
C SER A 777 -30.10 16.04 -34.48
N THR A 778 -31.07 16.82 -34.01
CA THR A 778 -31.04 17.33 -32.62
C THR A 778 -31.19 16.16 -31.62
N ILE A 779 -30.21 16.02 -30.73
CA ILE A 779 -30.22 15.10 -29.59
C ILE A 779 -30.51 15.92 -28.35
N GLN A 780 -31.65 15.68 -27.71
CA GLN A 780 -32.01 16.37 -26.46
C GLN A 780 -31.01 15.97 -25.35
N ALA A 781 -30.48 16.93 -24.63
CA ALA A 781 -29.42 16.71 -23.66
C ALA A 781 -29.90 15.84 -22.49
N GLU A 782 -31.15 15.96 -22.08
CA GLU A 782 -31.76 15.13 -21.03
C GLU A 782 -32.06 13.69 -21.48
N SER A 783 -31.85 13.34 -22.77
CA SER A 783 -32.02 11.98 -23.29
C SER A 783 -30.81 11.07 -23.10
N TYR A 784 -29.88 11.45 -22.25
CA TYR A 784 -28.68 10.66 -21.96
C TYR A 784 -29.04 9.25 -21.45
N ASP A 785 -28.15 8.27 -21.70
CA ASP A 785 -28.28 6.89 -21.23
C ASP A 785 -27.69 6.71 -19.82
N GLN A 786 -26.60 7.46 -19.52
CA GLN A 786 -25.94 7.49 -18.21
C GLN A 786 -25.38 8.88 -17.95
N HIS A 787 -25.20 9.25 -16.70
CA HIS A 787 -24.60 10.53 -16.32
C HIS A 787 -23.88 10.46 -14.96
N ASN A 788 -23.11 11.49 -14.69
CA ASN A 788 -22.56 11.80 -13.38
C ASN A 788 -22.83 13.26 -13.06
N GLY A 789 -23.34 13.58 -11.88
CA GLY A 789 -23.50 14.92 -11.34
C GLY A 789 -24.66 15.75 -11.87
N LEU A 790 -25.33 15.34 -12.94
CA LEU A 790 -26.33 16.13 -13.66
C LEU A 790 -27.73 15.97 -13.06
N ILE A 791 -28.52 17.05 -13.13
CA ILE A 791 -29.97 17.02 -12.90
C ILE A 791 -30.73 17.43 -14.17
N LYS A 792 -32.02 17.13 -14.23
CA LYS A 792 -32.95 17.60 -15.28
C LYS A 792 -33.83 18.71 -14.71
N GLU A 793 -33.98 19.78 -15.45
CA GLU A 793 -34.91 20.87 -15.10
C GLU A 793 -35.75 21.29 -16.32
N THR A 794 -36.86 21.95 -16.09
CA THR A 794 -37.70 22.48 -17.18
C THR A 794 -36.99 23.63 -17.89
N THR A 795 -36.88 23.57 -19.22
CA THR A 795 -36.30 24.66 -20.04
C THR A 795 -37.33 25.69 -20.44
N THR A 796 -36.90 26.97 -20.54
CA THR A 796 -37.64 28.04 -21.15
C THR A 796 -37.23 28.30 -22.60
N ASP A 797 -36.35 27.46 -23.18
CA ASP A 797 -35.90 27.61 -24.57
C ASP A 797 -37.03 27.28 -25.57
N THR A 798 -36.82 27.73 -26.79
CA THR A 798 -37.80 27.48 -27.87
C THR A 798 -37.95 25.97 -28.10
N GLY A 799 -39.19 25.51 -28.04
CA GLY A 799 -39.55 24.08 -28.16
C GLY A 799 -39.92 23.42 -26.83
N GLY A 800 -39.65 24.04 -25.68
CA GLY A 800 -39.99 23.50 -24.36
C GLY A 800 -39.20 22.22 -24.00
N GLY A 801 -39.70 21.42 -23.06
CA GLY A 801 -39.06 20.19 -22.59
C GLY A 801 -38.21 20.37 -21.35
N GLN A 802 -37.08 19.67 -21.31
CA GLN A 802 -36.12 19.73 -20.20
C GLN A 802 -34.73 20.03 -20.72
N ASN A 803 -33.85 20.46 -19.84
CA ASN A 803 -32.40 20.58 -20.08
C ASN A 803 -31.64 19.89 -18.96
N ILE A 804 -30.38 19.58 -19.16
CA ILE A 804 -29.49 19.20 -18.08
C ILE A 804 -28.89 20.41 -17.40
N ALA A 805 -28.78 20.37 -16.06
CA ALA A 805 -28.42 21.50 -15.21
C ALA A 805 -27.58 21.04 -13.98
N ALA A 806 -27.21 21.98 -13.12
CA ALA A 806 -26.32 21.81 -11.96
C ALA A 806 -24.95 21.24 -12.35
N ILE A 807 -24.46 21.63 -13.50
CA ILE A 807 -23.26 21.08 -14.15
C ILE A 807 -22.01 21.77 -13.65
N ARG A 808 -21.08 21.01 -13.09
CA ARG A 808 -19.80 21.47 -12.55
C ARG A 808 -18.62 20.65 -13.07
N ASN A 809 -17.44 20.95 -12.57
CA ASN A 809 -16.21 20.25 -12.97
C ASN A 809 -16.30 18.74 -12.70
N GLY A 810 -16.01 17.91 -13.70
CA GLY A 810 -16.00 16.44 -13.63
C GLY A 810 -17.33 15.76 -13.95
N ASP A 811 -18.40 16.51 -14.18
CA ASP A 811 -19.69 15.97 -14.59
C ASP A 811 -19.66 15.50 -16.06
N TRP A 812 -20.56 14.56 -16.40
CA TRP A 812 -20.67 14.06 -17.76
C TRP A 812 -22.03 13.41 -18.07
N ALA A 813 -22.37 13.37 -19.35
CA ALA A 813 -23.51 12.62 -19.90
C ALA A 813 -23.05 11.68 -21.01
N LEU A 814 -23.56 10.45 -21.04
CA LEU A 814 -23.34 9.46 -22.09
C LEU A 814 -24.56 9.33 -23.01
N TYR A 815 -24.32 9.44 -24.31
CA TYR A 815 -25.29 9.16 -25.39
C TYR A 815 -24.78 7.95 -26.18
N ARG A 816 -25.42 6.79 -25.96
CA ARG A 816 -25.02 5.56 -26.63
C ARG A 816 -25.54 5.49 -28.05
N GLY A 817 -24.71 4.91 -28.92
CA GLY A 817 -25.09 4.59 -30.28
C GLY A 817 -25.43 5.81 -31.15
N VAL A 818 -24.74 6.93 -30.95
CA VAL A 818 -24.81 8.10 -31.85
C VAL A 818 -24.24 7.71 -33.21
N ASP A 819 -25.06 7.74 -34.23
CA ASP A 819 -24.75 7.19 -35.54
C ASP A 819 -24.43 8.30 -36.54
N PHE A 820 -23.16 8.36 -36.94
CA PHE A 820 -22.65 9.23 -37.99
C PHE A 820 -22.79 8.61 -39.39
N GLY A 821 -23.13 7.30 -39.46
CA GLY A 821 -23.19 6.59 -40.75
C GLY A 821 -21.87 6.66 -41.51
N SER A 822 -21.95 6.86 -42.82
CA SER A 822 -20.78 7.11 -43.69
C SER A 822 -20.36 8.58 -43.74
N ARG A 823 -21.10 9.49 -43.14
CA ARG A 823 -20.76 10.92 -43.06
C ARG A 823 -19.72 11.14 -41.97
N THR A 824 -18.86 12.12 -42.15
CA THR A 824 -17.87 12.49 -41.14
C THR A 824 -18.35 13.69 -40.36
N GLY A 825 -18.65 13.54 -39.07
CA GLY A 825 -18.96 14.65 -38.18
C GLY A 825 -17.68 15.43 -37.86
N ARG A 826 -17.62 16.72 -38.25
CA ARG A 826 -16.45 17.60 -38.02
C ARG A 826 -16.77 18.79 -37.13
N GLN A 827 -18.03 19.03 -36.86
CA GLN A 827 -18.50 20.10 -36.00
C GLN A 827 -19.42 19.52 -34.94
N PHE A 828 -19.26 19.96 -33.72
CA PHE A 828 -20.16 19.75 -32.59
C PHE A 828 -20.86 21.07 -32.29
N THR A 829 -22.16 21.04 -32.07
CA THR A 829 -22.92 22.23 -31.72
C THR A 829 -23.78 21.90 -30.49
N ALA A 830 -23.76 22.77 -29.48
CA ALA A 830 -24.61 22.64 -28.30
C ALA A 830 -25.42 23.91 -28.04
N ARG A 831 -26.64 23.71 -27.52
CA ARG A 831 -27.52 24.79 -27.04
C ARG A 831 -27.32 24.91 -25.53
N VAL A 832 -26.71 25.99 -25.08
CA VAL A 832 -26.21 26.17 -23.72
C VAL A 832 -26.66 27.48 -23.10
N ALA A 833 -26.77 27.51 -21.76
CA ALA A 833 -27.00 28.70 -20.98
C ALA A 833 -26.11 28.73 -19.75
N SER A 834 -25.75 29.89 -19.25
CA SER A 834 -24.99 30.06 -18.01
C SER A 834 -25.43 31.31 -17.26
N GLY A 835 -25.77 31.11 -15.98
CA GLY A 835 -26.03 32.19 -15.03
C GLY A 835 -24.87 32.33 -14.02
N ALA A 836 -23.76 31.65 -14.22
CA ALA A 836 -22.64 31.64 -13.30
C ALA A 836 -22.05 33.02 -13.07
N GLY A 837 -21.94 33.45 -11.83
CA GLY A 837 -21.38 34.74 -11.41
C GLY A 837 -19.89 34.65 -11.10
N GLY A 838 -19.26 35.77 -10.70
CA GLY A 838 -17.89 35.75 -10.16
C GLY A 838 -16.79 35.33 -11.12
N GLY A 839 -17.03 35.39 -12.44
CA GLY A 839 -16.03 34.94 -13.42
C GLY A 839 -15.92 33.42 -13.61
N VAL A 840 -16.87 32.68 -13.09
CA VAL A 840 -16.92 31.19 -13.24
C VAL A 840 -17.15 30.86 -14.72
N SER A 841 -16.32 29.94 -15.25
CA SER A 841 -16.33 29.46 -16.64
C SER A 841 -15.81 28.04 -16.72
N GLY A 842 -16.04 27.37 -17.86
CA GLY A 842 -15.54 26.01 -18.06
C GLY A 842 -15.54 25.60 -19.52
N LEU A 843 -15.17 24.35 -19.77
CA LEU A 843 -15.17 23.71 -21.07
C LEU A 843 -16.33 22.70 -21.15
N VAL A 844 -16.99 22.70 -22.28
CA VAL A 844 -17.89 21.62 -22.72
C VAL A 844 -17.14 20.82 -23.77
N GLU A 845 -16.87 19.57 -23.50
CA GLU A 845 -15.99 18.71 -24.28
C GLU A 845 -16.75 17.49 -24.81
N VAL A 846 -16.38 17.04 -25.99
CA VAL A 846 -16.88 15.79 -26.59
C VAL A 846 -15.80 14.74 -26.54
N ARG A 847 -16.11 13.57 -26.00
CA ARG A 847 -15.23 12.40 -25.95
C ARG A 847 -15.95 11.17 -26.50
N VAL A 848 -15.19 10.14 -26.90
CA VAL A 848 -15.74 8.92 -27.49
C VAL A 848 -15.24 7.71 -26.70
N GLY A 849 -16.15 6.79 -26.39
CA GLY A 849 -15.87 5.51 -25.73
C GLY A 849 -15.68 5.58 -24.21
N SER A 850 -15.17 6.69 -23.66
CA SER A 850 -14.97 6.87 -22.22
C SER A 850 -15.04 8.35 -21.82
N PRO A 851 -15.53 8.70 -20.63
CA PRO A 851 -15.54 10.08 -20.15
C PRO A 851 -14.12 10.61 -19.84
N THR A 852 -13.12 9.74 -19.81
CA THR A 852 -11.69 10.10 -19.58
C THR A 852 -10.85 10.01 -20.87
N ALA A 853 -11.44 9.65 -22.02
CA ALA A 853 -10.74 9.64 -23.30
C ALA A 853 -10.27 11.06 -23.68
N THR A 854 -9.26 11.18 -24.52
CA THR A 854 -8.86 12.50 -25.07
C THR A 854 -10.05 13.16 -25.75
N PRO A 855 -10.38 14.44 -25.45
CA PRO A 855 -11.46 15.15 -26.13
C PRO A 855 -11.24 15.20 -27.64
N VAL A 856 -12.28 14.89 -28.41
CA VAL A 856 -12.26 15.07 -29.88
C VAL A 856 -12.51 16.50 -30.28
N GLY A 857 -12.99 17.34 -29.35
CA GLY A 857 -13.14 18.78 -29.48
C GLY A 857 -13.87 19.38 -28.28
N SER A 858 -13.83 20.69 -28.16
CA SER A 858 -14.41 21.40 -27.01
C SER A 858 -14.68 22.87 -27.36
N PHE A 859 -15.51 23.52 -26.55
CA PHE A 859 -15.62 24.99 -26.50
C PHE A 859 -15.64 25.49 -25.06
N ALA A 860 -15.19 26.72 -24.85
CA ALA A 860 -15.27 27.39 -23.54
C ALA A 860 -16.60 28.16 -23.43
N LEU A 861 -17.17 28.15 -22.22
CA LEU A 861 -18.36 28.91 -21.88
C LEU A 861 -18.16 29.69 -20.58
N ALA A 862 -18.62 30.97 -20.62
CA ALA A 862 -18.79 31.80 -19.45
C ALA A 862 -20.25 32.25 -19.38
N ASN A 863 -20.58 33.15 -18.43
CA ASN A 863 -21.92 33.64 -18.23
C ASN A 863 -22.60 34.14 -19.54
N THR A 864 -23.81 33.67 -19.82
CA THR A 864 -24.60 34.01 -21.01
C THR A 864 -25.72 35.00 -20.69
N GLY A 865 -25.83 35.45 -19.43
CA GLY A 865 -26.87 36.35 -18.98
C GLY A 865 -27.93 35.73 -18.08
N GLY A 866 -27.80 34.39 -17.78
CA GLY A 866 -28.71 33.66 -16.88
C GLY A 866 -28.79 32.19 -17.24
N TRP A 867 -29.23 31.38 -16.27
CA TRP A 867 -29.32 29.89 -16.42
C TRP A 867 -30.30 29.43 -17.49
N GLN A 868 -31.17 30.33 -18.00
CA GLN A 868 -32.09 30.09 -19.09
C GLN A 868 -31.88 31.11 -20.25
N SER A 869 -30.72 31.81 -20.28
CA SER A 869 -30.32 32.69 -21.41
C SER A 869 -29.55 31.85 -22.44
N TRP A 870 -30.28 31.24 -23.35
CA TRP A 870 -29.79 30.21 -24.26
C TRP A 870 -28.98 30.76 -25.44
N ARG A 871 -27.83 30.16 -25.72
CA ARG A 871 -26.98 30.40 -26.90
C ARG A 871 -26.64 29.08 -27.60
N THR A 872 -26.49 29.15 -28.91
CA THR A 872 -25.97 28.01 -29.68
C THR A 872 -24.47 28.25 -29.95
N VAL A 873 -23.64 27.28 -29.52
CA VAL A 873 -22.17 27.35 -29.58
C VAL A 873 -21.63 26.19 -30.37
N PRO A 874 -20.96 26.43 -31.51
CA PRO A 874 -20.27 25.39 -32.28
C PRO A 874 -18.82 25.18 -31.79
N ALA A 875 -18.28 23.99 -32.05
CA ALA A 875 -16.88 23.65 -31.91
C ALA A 875 -16.42 22.71 -33.01
N ASN A 876 -15.20 22.87 -33.48
CA ASN A 876 -14.62 21.89 -34.37
C ASN A 876 -14.20 20.64 -33.59
N ILE A 877 -14.43 19.47 -34.18
CA ILE A 877 -14.06 18.20 -33.61
C ILE A 877 -13.23 17.37 -34.58
N THR A 878 -12.42 16.46 -34.09
CA THR A 878 -11.78 15.40 -34.87
C THR A 878 -12.89 14.60 -35.56
N GLY A 879 -12.74 14.29 -36.82
CA GLY A 879 -13.78 13.67 -37.62
C GLY A 879 -14.25 12.33 -37.06
N LEU A 880 -15.56 12.22 -36.78
CA LEU A 880 -16.21 11.00 -36.27
C LEU A 880 -17.05 10.37 -37.39
N THR A 881 -17.00 9.04 -37.51
CA THR A 881 -17.78 8.23 -38.46
C THR A 881 -18.35 6.98 -37.78
N GLY A 882 -19.32 6.36 -38.41
CA GLY A 882 -19.96 5.14 -37.90
C GLY A 882 -20.75 5.40 -36.62
N ARG A 883 -20.98 4.35 -35.84
CA ARG A 883 -21.74 4.41 -34.60
C ARG A 883 -20.80 4.53 -33.40
N GLN A 884 -21.02 5.55 -32.58
CA GLN A 884 -20.15 5.93 -31.46
C GLN A 884 -20.95 6.07 -30.16
N ASP A 885 -20.33 5.71 -29.04
CA ASP A 885 -20.77 6.09 -27.71
C ASP A 885 -20.12 7.44 -27.36
N VAL A 886 -20.93 8.49 -27.34
CA VAL A 886 -20.47 9.88 -27.17
C VAL A 886 -20.67 10.32 -25.73
N TYR A 887 -19.62 10.83 -25.15
CA TYR A 887 -19.64 11.51 -23.84
C TYR A 887 -19.57 13.00 -24.02
N LEU A 888 -20.46 13.72 -23.36
CA LEU A 888 -20.37 15.15 -23.13
C LEU A 888 -19.79 15.33 -21.72
N THR A 889 -18.60 15.89 -21.63
CA THR A 889 -17.89 16.07 -20.35
C THR A 889 -17.70 17.55 -20.06
N PHE A 890 -17.64 17.90 -18.76
CA PHE A 890 -17.62 19.27 -18.30
C PHE A 890 -16.40 19.51 -17.41
N THR A 891 -15.54 20.48 -17.78
CA THR A 891 -14.31 20.78 -17.07
C THR A 891 -14.26 22.26 -16.68
N SER A 892 -14.01 22.55 -15.41
CA SER A 892 -13.87 23.90 -14.87
C SER A 892 -12.77 23.95 -13.83
N GLY A 893 -12.06 25.04 -13.74
CA GLY A 893 -11.12 25.33 -12.65
C GLY A 893 -11.79 25.76 -11.34
N GLN A 894 -13.12 25.89 -11.32
CA GLN A 894 -13.89 26.34 -10.16
C GLN A 894 -14.92 25.29 -9.77
N PRO A 895 -15.24 25.13 -8.46
CA PRO A 895 -16.14 24.10 -7.97
C PRO A 895 -17.63 24.43 -8.15
N ALA A 896 -17.98 25.53 -8.81
CA ALA A 896 -19.36 26.00 -9.01
C ALA A 896 -19.96 25.45 -10.30
N ASP A 897 -21.32 25.43 -10.36
CA ASP A 897 -22.06 25.17 -11.57
C ASP A 897 -21.76 26.23 -12.60
N PHE A 898 -21.54 25.84 -13.88
CA PHE A 898 -21.14 26.80 -14.89
C PHE A 898 -21.90 26.73 -16.21
N VAL A 899 -22.69 25.69 -16.47
CA VAL A 899 -23.42 25.52 -17.73
C VAL A 899 -24.70 24.70 -17.55
N ASN A 900 -25.75 25.08 -18.31
CA ASN A 900 -26.92 24.25 -18.63
C ASN A 900 -26.86 23.87 -20.11
N VAL A 901 -27.28 22.64 -20.48
CA VAL A 901 -27.32 22.20 -21.87
C VAL A 901 -28.71 21.70 -22.22
N ASN A 902 -29.31 22.23 -23.28
CA ASN A 902 -30.65 21.84 -23.75
C ASN A 902 -30.58 20.75 -24.83
N TRP A 903 -29.77 20.92 -25.83
CA TRP A 903 -29.59 19.93 -26.90
C TRP A 903 -28.20 19.99 -27.53
N ILE A 904 -27.85 18.91 -28.22
CA ILE A 904 -26.61 18.82 -28.99
C ILE A 904 -26.89 18.29 -30.41
N THR A 905 -26.01 18.59 -31.36
CA THR A 905 -26.02 18.03 -32.71
C THR A 905 -24.62 18.07 -33.32
N PHE A 906 -24.40 17.32 -34.39
CA PHE A 906 -23.14 17.30 -35.11
C PHE A 906 -23.34 17.78 -36.54
N GLY A 907 -22.34 18.42 -37.11
CA GLY A 907 -22.24 18.86 -38.50
C GLY A 907 -21.15 18.13 -39.25
N SER A 908 -21.28 17.98 -40.55
CA SER A 908 -20.25 17.37 -41.45
C SER A 908 -19.18 18.34 -41.89
#